data_c4a0e6d662826a25fd34d64160634ec8
#
_entry.id   c4a0e6d662826a25fd34d64160634ec8
#
_cell.length_a   1.000
_cell.length_b   1.000
_cell.length_c   1.000
_cell.angle_alpha   90.00
_cell.angle_beta   90.00
_cell.angle_gamma   90.00
#
_symmetry.space_group_name_H-M   'P 1'
#
loop_
_entity.id
_entity.type
_entity.pdbx_description
1 polymer ?
#
loop_
_entity_poly.entity_id
_entity_poly.type
_entity_poly.pdbx_seq_one_letter_code
_entity_poly.pdbx_strand_id
1 'polypeptide(L)'
;MKNYSAKEIKNIVLIGAPGTGKTTLAEAMAFEGKVIDRRGSIETNNTLSDNTDIEHEYKRSIYSTILFTEFMDRKLNIIDCPGSDDFCGSLFSAFKVGDVGVFLFNAQNGWEVGSEIQARYARLLQKPVIGVVNQLDADKANFEAAVESIRASSRVKPVIVQYPVNQGPEFNAFIDVLLMKMYRFKDNDGHREELEIPAEELDKAQELNKELVEMAAEHDEALMELYFDKGTLTQDDIRAGLKIGLSKREVMPIFCTSGKRDIGIKRLMEFIINVAPGPLKAPNFLSTDGEEIAADETAPAVAFVFKSQVEQHIGEITYFRVIRGRIAEGTELVNTRTGNKEKVSQLFAVAGRNRIKFTELMAGDIGCTVKLKGTRTNDTLAAPSAPVTVEPIVFPEPRYRAAVKAKEQGDEEKLGKVLNDAKFEDPTILVEYSKELKQTIIQGQGEHHLNILRTRIEKENRLQYDYIAPKIPYRETITKVAQADYRHKKQSGCAGQFGEVHMIIEPYYEGMPEPKNYKVPGKGDMVVNPKTKEEYDLPWGGKLQFYSAIVGGAIDARFMPAILKGIMEKMDEGPLTGSYARDIRVVIYDGKMHPVDSNEISFKLAARNAFKEAFRNAGPKIMEPIYNVEVLVPSDYMGAVMSDLQNRRAMIAGMESDKGFDRLNATVPLAELYRYSTTLSSLTSGSATYSMKFSSYEQVPADVQDKLLKAYTDTDEE
;
A
#
# COMPACT_ATOMS: atom_id res chain seq x y z
N MET A 1 30.11 2.12 -20.82
CA MET A 1 29.53 1.16 -19.87
C MET A 1 29.37 -0.18 -20.58
N LYS A 2 29.79 -1.31 -19.98
CA LYS A 2 29.66 -2.65 -20.57
C LYS A 2 28.24 -3.22 -20.31
N ASN A 3 27.84 -4.19 -21.08
CA ASN A 3 26.67 -5.00 -20.76
C ASN A 3 27.03 -5.98 -19.65
N TYR A 4 26.18 -6.10 -18.64
CA TYR A 4 26.36 -6.97 -17.49
C TYR A 4 25.45 -8.19 -17.60
N SER A 5 26.00 -9.38 -17.35
CA SER A 5 25.20 -10.61 -17.24
C SER A 5 24.52 -10.72 -15.87
N ALA A 6 23.52 -11.56 -15.75
CA ALA A 6 22.80 -11.79 -14.49
C ALA A 6 23.72 -12.19 -13.31
N LYS A 7 24.89 -12.80 -13.60
CA LYS A 7 25.92 -13.11 -12.58
C LYS A 7 26.61 -11.89 -12.03
N GLU A 8 26.67 -10.82 -12.83
CA GLU A 8 27.44 -9.60 -12.57
C GLU A 8 26.57 -8.50 -11.95
N ILE A 9 25.27 -8.75 -11.75
CA ILE A 9 24.30 -7.77 -11.27
C ILE A 9 23.93 -8.06 -9.80
N LYS A 10 23.79 -6.98 -9.02
CA LYS A 10 23.18 -6.97 -7.68
C LYS A 10 22.13 -5.87 -7.62
N ASN A 11 20.98 -6.17 -7.02
CA ASN A 11 19.90 -5.21 -6.83
C ASN A 11 19.65 -5.03 -5.33
N ILE A 12 20.08 -3.90 -4.80
CA ILE A 12 19.91 -3.57 -3.37
C ILE A 12 18.85 -2.49 -3.16
N VAL A 13 18.19 -2.58 -2.02
CA VAL A 13 17.21 -1.59 -1.56
C VAL A 13 17.71 -0.99 -0.25
N LEU A 14 17.92 0.32 -0.21
CA LEU A 14 18.28 1.00 1.03
C LEU A 14 17.03 1.26 1.86
N ILE A 15 17.00 0.71 3.07
CA ILE A 15 15.90 0.82 4.00
C ILE A 15 16.39 1.31 5.38
N GLY A 16 15.48 1.80 6.19
CA GLY A 16 15.79 2.31 7.54
C GLY A 16 14.91 3.49 7.90
N ALA A 17 14.88 3.83 9.18
CA ALA A 17 14.13 4.98 9.69
C ALA A 17 14.53 6.30 9.00
N PRO A 18 13.69 7.34 9.05
CA PRO A 18 14.09 8.68 8.57
C PRO A 18 15.35 9.16 9.29
N GLY A 19 16.27 9.79 8.56
CA GLY A 19 17.48 10.35 9.15
C GLY A 19 18.65 9.37 9.38
N THR A 20 18.52 8.08 9.02
CA THR A 20 19.61 7.09 9.17
C THR A 20 20.73 7.23 8.14
N GLY A 21 20.59 8.15 7.16
CA GLY A 21 21.63 8.45 6.17
C GLY A 21 21.61 7.57 4.92
N LYS A 22 20.45 7.01 4.53
CA LYS A 22 20.28 6.21 3.30
C LYS A 22 20.76 6.94 2.05
N THR A 23 20.25 8.13 1.81
CA THR A 23 20.63 8.97 0.67
C THR A 23 22.13 9.33 0.67
N THR A 24 22.68 9.62 1.85
CA THR A 24 24.12 9.89 1.99
C THR A 24 24.95 8.64 1.69
N LEU A 25 24.48 7.45 2.08
CA LEU A 25 25.13 6.18 1.74
C LEU A 25 25.04 5.90 0.23
N ALA A 26 23.88 6.13 -0.40
CA ALA A 26 23.72 5.98 -1.85
C ALA A 26 24.67 6.89 -2.63
N GLU A 27 24.80 8.13 -2.19
CA GLU A 27 25.73 9.13 -2.76
C GLU A 27 27.19 8.68 -2.63
N ALA A 28 27.58 8.16 -1.45
CA ALA A 28 28.91 7.62 -1.23
C ALA A 28 29.21 6.40 -2.10
N MET A 29 28.25 5.48 -2.26
CA MET A 29 28.39 4.32 -3.15
C MET A 29 28.54 4.74 -4.62
N ALA A 30 27.78 5.74 -5.08
CA ALA A 30 27.90 6.27 -6.44
C ALA A 30 29.26 6.95 -6.68
N PHE A 31 29.78 7.62 -5.68
CA PHE A 31 31.11 8.23 -5.73
C PHE A 31 32.22 7.18 -5.79
N GLU A 32 32.16 6.17 -4.94
CA GLU A 32 33.15 5.09 -4.90
C GLU A 32 33.17 4.24 -6.20
N GLY A 33 32.02 4.09 -6.85
CA GLY A 33 31.92 3.47 -8.17
C GLY A 33 32.15 4.43 -9.34
N LYS A 34 32.59 5.68 -9.08
CA LYS A 34 32.94 6.69 -10.09
C LYS A 34 31.79 7.05 -11.05
N VAL A 35 30.56 6.96 -10.60
CA VAL A 35 29.39 7.44 -11.34
C VAL A 35 29.28 8.97 -11.21
N ILE A 36 29.80 9.51 -10.12
CA ILE A 36 29.94 10.94 -9.86
C ILE A 36 31.38 11.24 -9.43
N ASP A 37 31.88 12.40 -9.84
CA ASP A 37 33.23 12.87 -9.48
C ASP A 37 33.28 13.60 -8.14
N ARG A 38 32.13 14.07 -7.66
CA ARG A 38 31.97 14.79 -6.40
C ARG A 38 30.64 14.42 -5.74
N ARG A 39 30.71 14.13 -4.45
CA ARG A 39 29.50 13.82 -3.65
C ARG A 39 28.65 15.06 -3.42
N GLY A 40 27.35 14.91 -3.59
CA GLY A 40 26.35 15.87 -3.14
C GLY A 40 26.06 15.76 -1.65
N SER A 41 25.26 16.70 -1.15
CA SER A 41 24.71 16.63 0.21
C SER A 41 23.26 17.11 0.25
N ILE A 42 22.51 16.64 1.26
CA ILE A 42 21.14 17.05 1.48
C ILE A 42 21.06 18.54 1.81
N GLU A 43 22.06 19.05 2.54
CA GLU A 43 22.14 20.46 2.94
C GLU A 43 22.25 21.40 1.73
N THR A 44 23.00 20.97 0.71
CA THR A 44 23.24 21.76 -0.51
C THR A 44 22.26 21.43 -1.65
N ASN A 45 21.29 20.53 -1.43
CA ASN A 45 20.26 20.12 -2.41
C ASN A 45 20.84 19.61 -3.76
N ASN A 46 21.93 18.88 -3.73
CA ASN A 46 22.60 18.43 -4.94
C ASN A 46 22.92 16.93 -4.97
N THR A 47 22.23 16.14 -4.15
CA THR A 47 22.33 14.67 -4.18
C THR A 47 21.70 14.10 -5.46
N LEU A 48 22.12 12.90 -5.84
CA LEU A 48 21.50 12.16 -6.94
C LEU A 48 20.08 11.71 -6.63
N SER A 49 19.81 11.35 -5.37
CA SER A 49 18.53 10.79 -4.96
C SER A 49 17.46 11.87 -4.76
N ASP A 50 17.61 12.70 -3.74
CA ASP A 50 16.62 13.73 -3.41
C ASP A 50 16.78 14.90 -4.38
N ASN A 51 16.11 14.83 -5.50
CA ASN A 51 16.36 15.71 -6.64
C ASN A 51 15.14 16.54 -7.11
N THR A 52 14.03 16.45 -6.42
CA THR A 52 12.83 17.22 -6.69
C THR A 52 12.74 18.47 -5.80
N ASP A 53 12.07 19.52 -6.27
CA ASP A 53 11.90 20.76 -5.49
C ASP A 53 11.21 20.52 -4.15
N ILE A 54 10.30 19.55 -4.12
CA ILE A 54 9.58 19.14 -2.92
C ILE A 54 10.53 18.48 -1.90
N GLU A 55 11.37 17.55 -2.33
CA GLU A 55 12.37 16.90 -1.46
C GLU A 55 13.39 17.92 -0.92
N HIS A 56 13.78 18.87 -1.73
CA HIS A 56 14.65 19.98 -1.32
C HIS A 56 14.02 20.89 -0.26
N GLU A 57 12.71 21.16 -0.39
CA GLU A 57 11.98 21.98 0.59
C GLU A 57 11.80 21.26 1.93
N TYR A 58 11.41 19.98 1.87
CA TYR A 58 11.19 19.19 3.07
C TYR A 58 12.45 18.56 3.66
N LYS A 59 13.60 18.64 2.95
CA LYS A 59 14.88 18.02 3.32
C LYS A 59 14.73 16.52 3.67
N ARG A 60 13.90 15.83 2.91
CA ARG A 60 13.57 14.41 3.10
C ARG A 60 13.25 13.74 1.78
N SER A 61 13.64 12.48 1.66
CA SER A 61 13.22 11.63 0.55
C SER A 61 11.71 11.38 0.60
N ILE A 62 11.03 11.63 -0.50
CA ILE A 62 9.59 11.41 -0.71
C ILE A 62 9.38 10.29 -1.70
N TYR A 63 10.21 10.23 -2.72
CA TYR A 63 10.16 9.23 -3.78
C TYR A 63 11.33 8.25 -3.67
N SER A 64 11.12 7.00 -4.13
CA SER A 64 12.26 6.11 -4.34
C SER A 64 13.08 6.59 -5.54
N THR A 65 14.40 6.57 -5.40
CA THR A 65 15.31 6.92 -6.49
C THR A 65 16.15 5.72 -6.90
N ILE A 66 16.23 5.48 -8.21
CA ILE A 66 17.02 4.42 -8.78
C ILE A 66 18.41 4.98 -9.12
N LEU A 67 19.41 4.30 -8.64
CA LEU A 67 20.82 4.57 -8.90
C LEU A 67 21.50 3.30 -9.37
N PHE A 68 22.66 3.43 -9.98
CA PHE A 68 23.57 2.31 -10.16
C PHE A 68 25.00 2.74 -9.90
N THR A 69 25.84 1.76 -9.65
CA THR A 69 27.28 1.97 -9.59
C THR A 69 28.01 0.74 -10.17
N GLU A 70 29.20 0.96 -10.66
CA GLU A 70 30.08 -0.09 -11.16
C GLU A 70 31.23 -0.30 -10.16
N PHE A 71 31.38 -1.52 -9.64
CA PHE A 71 32.40 -1.83 -8.67
C PHE A 71 32.86 -3.27 -8.81
N MET A 72 34.16 -3.52 -8.81
CA MET A 72 34.76 -4.87 -9.00
C MET A 72 34.20 -5.62 -10.22
N ASP A 73 34.08 -4.95 -11.36
CA ASP A 73 33.49 -5.48 -12.59
C ASP A 73 32.04 -6.00 -12.45
N ARG A 74 31.30 -5.52 -11.46
CA ARG A 74 29.89 -5.81 -11.22
C ARG A 74 29.08 -4.52 -11.31
N LYS A 75 27.82 -4.67 -11.70
CA LYS A 75 26.82 -3.60 -11.63
C LYS A 75 25.99 -3.76 -10.36
N LEU A 76 25.98 -2.71 -9.55
CA LEU A 76 25.15 -2.63 -8.36
C LEU A 76 24.03 -1.62 -8.61
N ASN A 77 22.82 -2.11 -8.81
CA ASN A 77 21.63 -1.28 -8.84
C ASN A 77 21.21 -0.98 -7.39
N ILE A 78 20.96 0.29 -7.09
CA ILE A 78 20.63 0.79 -5.77
C ILE A 78 19.27 1.48 -5.87
N ILE A 79 18.34 1.09 -5.02
CA ILE A 79 17.06 1.78 -4.89
C ILE A 79 17.05 2.45 -3.51
N ASP A 80 17.19 3.77 -3.51
CA ASP A 80 17.10 4.59 -2.30
C ASP A 80 15.63 4.86 -1.98
N CYS A 81 15.14 4.38 -0.83
CA CYS A 81 13.73 4.46 -0.44
C CYS A 81 13.50 5.50 0.65
N PRO A 82 12.36 6.19 0.64
CA PRO A 82 11.92 7.01 1.76
C PRO A 82 11.88 6.21 3.07
N GLY A 83 12.28 6.83 4.17
CA GLY A 83 12.22 6.20 5.49
C GLY A 83 10.88 6.36 6.21
N SER A 84 10.04 7.30 5.77
CA SER A 84 8.73 7.55 6.36
C SER A 84 7.69 6.54 5.91
N ASP A 85 6.85 6.08 6.83
CA ASP A 85 5.76 5.15 6.57
C ASP A 85 4.67 5.72 5.64
N ASP A 86 4.53 7.03 5.58
CA ASP A 86 3.63 7.70 4.63
C ASP A 86 3.96 7.40 3.15
N PHE A 87 5.21 7.03 2.85
CA PHE A 87 5.69 6.73 1.49
C PHE A 87 6.04 5.25 1.31
N CYS A 88 5.48 4.36 2.11
CA CYS A 88 5.78 2.92 2.09
C CYS A 88 5.50 2.25 0.73
N GLY A 89 4.62 2.78 -0.09
CA GLY A 89 4.37 2.28 -1.45
C GLY A 89 5.64 2.17 -2.29
N SER A 90 6.55 3.15 -2.17
CA SER A 90 7.86 3.11 -2.82
C SER A 90 8.71 1.91 -2.37
N LEU A 91 8.63 1.54 -1.09
CA LEU A 91 9.35 0.40 -0.54
C LEU A 91 8.79 -0.93 -1.07
N PHE A 92 7.47 -1.07 -1.19
CA PHE A 92 6.85 -2.25 -1.78
C PHE A 92 7.29 -2.44 -3.24
N SER A 93 7.30 -1.36 -4.02
CA SER A 93 7.82 -1.37 -5.39
C SER A 93 9.29 -1.76 -5.46
N ALA A 94 10.13 -1.17 -4.60
CA ALA A 94 11.56 -1.45 -4.54
C ALA A 94 11.84 -2.91 -4.15
N PHE A 95 11.17 -3.44 -3.13
CA PHE A 95 11.35 -4.82 -2.71
C PHE A 95 10.81 -5.85 -3.70
N LYS A 96 9.81 -5.52 -4.53
CA LYS A 96 9.39 -6.42 -5.61
C LYS A 96 10.55 -6.71 -6.56
N VAL A 97 11.36 -5.70 -6.86
CA VAL A 97 12.45 -5.79 -7.83
C VAL A 97 13.86 -5.80 -7.23
N GLY A 98 14.03 -5.60 -5.93
CA GLY A 98 15.29 -5.72 -5.21
C GLY A 98 15.53 -7.16 -4.72
N ASP A 99 16.78 -7.59 -4.67
CA ASP A 99 17.17 -8.92 -4.23
C ASP A 99 17.51 -8.98 -2.73
N VAL A 100 18.01 -7.85 -2.16
CA VAL A 100 18.43 -7.72 -0.75
C VAL A 100 18.21 -6.31 -0.24
N GLY A 101 17.81 -6.18 1.02
CA GLY A 101 17.75 -4.90 1.73
C GLY A 101 19.09 -4.58 2.40
N VAL A 102 19.51 -3.32 2.33
CA VAL A 102 20.57 -2.76 3.17
C VAL A 102 19.89 -1.89 4.21
N PHE A 103 19.88 -2.38 5.44
CA PHE A 103 19.11 -1.81 6.53
C PHE A 103 19.98 -0.91 7.40
N LEU A 104 19.77 0.40 7.29
CA LEU A 104 20.53 1.39 8.03
C LEU A 104 19.93 1.68 9.40
N PHE A 105 20.79 1.67 10.40
CA PHE A 105 20.52 2.08 11.76
C PHE A 105 21.36 3.29 12.13
N ASN A 106 20.80 4.24 12.85
CA ASN A 106 21.54 5.37 13.37
C ASN A 106 22.38 4.91 14.57
N ALA A 107 23.69 5.22 14.59
CA ALA A 107 24.58 4.82 15.67
C ALA A 107 24.24 5.44 17.03
N GLN A 108 23.46 6.53 17.06
CA GLN A 108 23.01 7.14 18.33
C GLN A 108 21.73 6.48 18.88
N ASN A 109 20.84 6.08 17.99
CA ASN A 109 19.48 5.65 18.35
C ASN A 109 19.29 4.14 18.29
N GLY A 110 20.11 3.43 17.52
CA GLY A 110 19.97 2.00 17.30
C GLY A 110 18.65 1.62 16.63
N TRP A 111 17.91 0.71 17.23
CA TRP A 111 16.60 0.29 16.75
C TRP A 111 15.52 1.30 17.12
N GLU A 112 15.00 1.99 16.14
CA GLU A 112 13.93 2.96 16.29
C GLU A 112 12.59 2.35 15.85
N VAL A 113 11.52 3.05 16.09
CA VAL A 113 10.18 2.68 15.62
C VAL A 113 10.13 2.57 14.10
N GLY A 114 10.73 3.54 13.40
CA GLY A 114 10.86 3.47 11.95
C GLY A 114 11.59 2.20 11.50
N SER A 115 12.54 1.70 12.29
CA SER A 115 13.23 0.43 12.05
C SER A 115 12.28 -0.76 12.17
N GLU A 116 11.41 -0.80 13.20
CA GLU A 116 10.42 -1.87 13.36
C GLU A 116 9.45 -1.92 12.18
N ILE A 117 8.95 -0.78 11.72
CA ILE A 117 8.05 -0.69 10.58
C ILE A 117 8.74 -1.23 9.31
N GLN A 118 9.96 -0.78 9.03
CA GLN A 118 10.73 -1.21 7.87
C GLN A 118 11.09 -2.70 7.94
N ALA A 119 11.46 -3.22 9.11
CA ALA A 119 11.72 -4.63 9.34
C ALA A 119 10.47 -5.49 9.12
N ARG A 120 9.30 -5.00 9.54
CA ARG A 120 8.01 -5.65 9.29
C ARG A 120 7.74 -5.79 7.79
N TYR A 121 7.98 -4.74 7.01
CA TYR A 121 7.82 -4.80 5.54
C TYR A 121 8.83 -5.75 4.90
N ALA A 122 10.09 -5.74 5.33
CA ALA A 122 11.10 -6.68 4.84
C ALA A 122 10.70 -8.15 5.09
N ARG A 123 10.14 -8.45 6.28
CA ARG A 123 9.60 -9.77 6.62
C ARG A 123 8.37 -10.13 5.78
N LEU A 124 7.41 -9.22 5.66
CA LEU A 124 6.19 -9.43 4.87
C LEU A 124 6.52 -9.75 3.42
N LEU A 125 7.50 -9.05 2.86
CA LEU A 125 7.95 -9.22 1.48
C LEU A 125 9.08 -10.25 1.34
N GLN A 126 9.38 -10.97 2.42
CA GLN A 126 10.35 -12.07 2.48
C GLN A 126 11.75 -11.71 1.95
N LYS A 127 12.24 -10.52 2.25
CA LYS A 127 13.56 -10.05 1.77
C LYS A 127 14.65 -10.28 2.81
N PRO A 128 15.82 -10.81 2.40
CA PRO A 128 17.01 -10.83 3.23
C PRO A 128 17.53 -9.41 3.46
N VAL A 129 18.18 -9.18 4.61
CA VAL A 129 18.68 -7.85 4.98
C VAL A 129 20.11 -7.90 5.50
N ILE A 130 20.92 -6.92 5.12
CA ILE A 130 22.25 -6.63 5.65
C ILE A 130 22.12 -5.39 6.53
N GLY A 131 22.54 -5.46 7.80
CA GLY A 131 22.47 -4.34 8.73
C GLY A 131 23.70 -3.43 8.62
N VAL A 132 23.48 -2.14 8.72
CA VAL A 132 24.54 -1.11 8.68
C VAL A 132 24.29 -0.11 9.80
N VAL A 133 25.15 -0.10 10.80
CA VAL A 133 25.20 0.97 11.81
C VAL A 133 25.95 2.14 11.21
N ASN A 134 25.24 3.18 10.85
CA ASN A 134 25.75 4.35 10.13
C ASN A 134 25.84 5.58 11.06
N GLN A 135 26.52 6.63 10.60
CA GLN A 135 26.73 7.87 11.35
C GLN A 135 27.58 7.67 12.62
N LEU A 136 28.56 6.78 12.53
CA LEU A 136 29.51 6.55 13.63
C LEU A 136 30.42 7.77 13.92
N ASP A 137 30.42 8.76 13.03
CA ASP A 137 31.07 10.07 13.20
C ASP A 137 30.24 11.08 14.01
N ALA A 138 29.03 10.73 14.44
CA ALA A 138 28.18 11.61 15.26
C ALA A 138 28.65 11.67 16.73
N ASP A 139 28.47 12.81 17.38
CA ASP A 139 28.95 13.08 18.76
C ASP A 139 28.50 12.04 19.80
N LYS A 140 27.28 11.50 19.65
CA LYS A 140 26.69 10.54 20.58
C LYS A 140 26.61 9.12 20.01
N ALA A 141 27.41 8.82 18.99
CA ALA A 141 27.44 7.48 18.41
C ALA A 141 27.88 6.44 19.45
N ASN A 142 27.16 5.33 19.50
CA ASN A 142 27.49 4.20 20.35
C ASN A 142 27.12 2.89 19.63
N PHE A 143 28.12 2.27 19.02
CA PHE A 143 27.94 1.05 18.22
C PHE A 143 27.42 -0.12 19.04
N GLU A 144 28.00 -0.33 20.24
CA GLU A 144 27.64 -1.43 21.12
C GLU A 144 26.17 -1.34 21.57
N ALA A 145 25.74 -0.15 22.01
CA ALA A 145 24.35 0.09 22.39
C ALA A 145 23.40 -0.06 21.20
N ALA A 146 23.78 0.39 20.02
CA ALA A 146 22.99 0.23 18.80
C ALA A 146 22.83 -1.24 18.43
N VAL A 147 23.91 -2.03 18.43
CA VAL A 147 23.86 -3.47 18.15
C VAL A 147 23.05 -4.22 19.18
N GLU A 148 23.17 -3.88 20.47
CA GLU A 148 22.37 -4.51 21.52
C GLU A 148 20.87 -4.24 21.34
N SER A 149 20.48 -3.01 20.99
CA SER A 149 19.10 -2.67 20.67
C SER A 149 18.57 -3.44 19.44
N ILE A 150 19.43 -3.66 18.44
CA ILE A 150 19.12 -4.47 17.26
C ILE A 150 18.92 -5.95 17.68
N ARG A 151 19.81 -6.51 18.53
CA ARG A 151 19.67 -7.88 19.05
C ARG A 151 18.38 -8.08 19.82
N ALA A 152 18.02 -7.12 20.65
CA ALA A 152 16.81 -7.19 21.47
C ALA A 152 15.51 -7.15 20.63
N SER A 153 15.51 -6.41 19.53
CA SER A 153 14.29 -6.11 18.77
C SER A 153 14.17 -6.91 17.46
N SER A 154 15.29 -7.23 16.81
CA SER A 154 15.28 -7.96 15.54
C SER A 154 14.82 -9.42 15.71
N ARG A 155 14.06 -9.92 14.75
CA ARG A 155 13.70 -11.33 14.64
C ARG A 155 14.72 -12.14 13.82
N VAL A 156 15.54 -11.45 13.05
CA VAL A 156 16.67 -12.03 12.32
C VAL A 156 17.90 -11.86 13.19
N LYS A 157 18.70 -12.93 13.35
CA LYS A 157 19.88 -12.92 14.23
C LYS A 157 20.97 -12.01 13.68
N PRO A 158 21.33 -10.90 14.35
CA PRO A 158 22.42 -10.04 13.92
C PRO A 158 23.77 -10.70 14.27
N VAL A 159 24.71 -10.62 13.32
CA VAL A 159 26.10 -11.07 13.51
C VAL A 159 27.05 -9.97 13.10
N ILE A 160 28.00 -9.64 13.94
CA ILE A 160 28.95 -8.56 13.69
C ILE A 160 29.99 -9.01 12.67
N VAL A 161 30.08 -8.32 11.53
CA VAL A 161 31.13 -8.48 10.52
C VAL A 161 32.21 -7.42 10.70
N GLN A 162 31.81 -6.23 11.17
CA GLN A 162 32.71 -5.13 11.46
C GLN A 162 32.31 -4.40 12.73
N TYR A 163 33.30 -3.91 13.46
CA TYR A 163 33.09 -3.02 14.60
C TYR A 163 34.10 -1.88 14.63
N PRO A 164 33.70 -0.67 15.12
CA PRO A 164 34.57 0.49 15.15
C PRO A 164 35.64 0.37 16.26
N VAL A 165 36.87 0.81 15.96
CA VAL A 165 37.94 0.98 16.96
C VAL A 165 37.72 2.26 17.77
N ASN A 166 37.22 3.30 17.12
CA ASN A 166 36.84 4.56 17.74
C ASN A 166 35.51 5.04 17.12
N GLN A 167 34.81 5.90 17.81
CA GLN A 167 33.51 6.43 17.37
C GLN A 167 33.35 7.88 17.82
N GLY A 168 32.34 8.57 17.29
CA GLY A 168 32.16 10.00 17.44
C GLY A 168 32.95 10.80 16.39
N PRO A 169 33.19 12.12 16.58
CA PRO A 169 33.83 12.98 15.60
C PRO A 169 35.19 12.48 15.11
N GLU A 170 35.88 11.70 15.91
CA GLU A 170 37.19 11.12 15.59
C GLU A 170 37.09 9.74 14.91
N PHE A 171 35.89 9.25 14.57
CA PHE A 171 35.74 7.96 13.91
C PHE A 171 36.53 7.87 12.62
N ASN A 172 37.56 7.01 12.62
CA ASN A 172 38.45 6.83 11.46
C ASN A 172 38.97 5.41 11.28
N ALA A 173 38.58 4.46 12.13
CA ALA A 173 39.05 3.08 12.03
C ALA A 173 38.02 2.05 12.47
N PHE A 174 38.00 0.90 11.78
CA PHE A 174 37.23 -0.26 12.17
C PHE A 174 38.01 -1.55 11.97
N ILE A 175 37.58 -2.62 12.67
CA ILE A 175 38.09 -3.97 12.50
C ILE A 175 37.06 -4.80 11.73
N ASP A 176 37.52 -5.49 10.68
CA ASP A 176 36.74 -6.47 9.92
C ASP A 176 37.07 -7.86 10.46
N VAL A 177 36.12 -8.46 11.16
CA VAL A 177 36.30 -9.77 11.82
C VAL A 177 36.22 -10.95 10.85
N LEU A 178 35.67 -10.76 9.65
CA LEU A 178 35.71 -11.75 8.58
C LEU A 178 37.13 -11.89 8.01
N LEU A 179 37.83 -10.76 7.81
CA LEU A 179 39.16 -10.69 7.25
C LEU A 179 40.25 -10.72 8.32
N MET A 180 39.91 -10.48 9.57
CA MET A 180 40.84 -10.29 10.70
C MET A 180 41.89 -9.21 10.39
N LYS A 181 41.41 -8.05 9.99
CA LYS A 181 42.23 -6.87 9.65
C LYS A 181 41.61 -5.60 10.19
N MET A 182 42.44 -4.62 10.51
CA MET A 182 42.03 -3.24 10.82
C MET A 182 42.16 -2.35 9.59
N TYR A 183 41.13 -1.53 9.38
CA TYR A 183 41.15 -0.49 8.33
C TYR A 183 41.10 0.88 8.97
N ARG A 184 42.06 1.73 8.59
CA ARG A 184 42.17 3.12 9.04
C ARG A 184 42.04 4.07 7.85
N PHE A 185 41.36 5.17 8.07
CA PHE A 185 41.11 6.24 7.09
C PHE A 185 41.81 7.52 7.56
N LYS A 186 42.55 8.16 6.68
CA LYS A 186 43.27 9.43 6.99
C LYS A 186 42.46 10.65 6.57
N ASP A 187 41.73 10.54 5.44
CA ASP A 187 40.94 11.58 4.82
C ASP A 187 39.50 11.15 4.59
N ASN A 188 38.61 12.08 4.20
CA ASN A 188 37.21 11.81 3.92
C ASN A 188 36.96 11.43 2.43
N ASP A 189 37.89 10.71 1.82
CA ASP A 189 37.91 10.34 0.40
C ASP A 189 37.86 8.82 0.16
N GLY A 190 37.61 8.05 1.19
CA GLY A 190 37.53 6.59 1.12
C GLY A 190 38.87 5.87 0.97
N HIS A 191 40.01 6.59 1.02
CA HIS A 191 41.32 5.96 1.05
C HIS A 191 41.59 5.27 2.38
N ARG A 192 41.82 3.97 2.33
CA ARG A 192 42.06 3.14 3.52
C ARG A 192 43.46 2.59 3.59
N GLU A 193 43.98 2.50 4.79
CA GLU A 193 45.20 1.80 5.14
C GLU A 193 44.82 0.48 5.83
N GLU A 194 45.33 -0.64 5.33
CA GLU A 194 45.14 -1.97 5.94
C GLU A 194 46.25 -2.21 6.95
N LEU A 195 45.86 -2.55 8.17
CA LEU A 195 46.77 -2.74 9.31
C LEU A 195 46.45 -4.06 10.03
N GLU A 196 47.44 -4.57 10.76
CA GLU A 196 47.21 -5.67 11.70
C GLU A 196 46.37 -5.17 12.88
N ILE A 197 45.62 -6.07 13.48
CA ILE A 197 44.76 -5.77 14.64
C ILE A 197 45.66 -5.45 15.85
N PRO A 198 45.47 -4.31 16.53
CA PRO A 198 46.18 -3.98 17.74
C PRO A 198 46.00 -5.05 18.82
N ALA A 199 47.03 -5.23 19.65
CA ALA A 199 46.97 -6.27 20.69
C ALA A 199 45.82 -6.11 21.68
N GLU A 200 45.43 -4.88 21.99
CA GLU A 200 44.29 -4.56 22.85
C GLU A 200 42.89 -4.94 22.25
N GLU A 201 42.81 -5.05 20.93
CA GLU A 201 41.57 -5.42 20.24
C GLU A 201 41.55 -6.90 19.80
N LEU A 202 42.67 -7.60 19.91
CA LEU A 202 42.80 -8.93 19.34
C LEU A 202 41.85 -9.96 19.97
N ASP A 203 41.70 -9.95 21.30
CA ASP A 203 40.82 -10.88 22.01
C ASP A 203 39.36 -10.68 21.60
N LYS A 204 38.88 -9.42 21.52
CA LYS A 204 37.54 -9.07 21.07
C LYS A 204 37.31 -9.49 19.61
N ALA A 205 38.30 -9.21 18.74
CA ALA A 205 38.22 -9.60 17.36
C ALA A 205 38.13 -11.13 17.16
N GLN A 206 38.90 -11.89 17.93
CA GLN A 206 38.88 -13.36 17.90
C GLN A 206 37.55 -13.93 18.42
N GLU A 207 37.00 -13.38 19.49
CA GLU A 207 35.69 -13.77 20.00
C GLU A 207 34.58 -13.54 18.98
N LEU A 208 34.53 -12.36 18.37
CA LEU A 208 33.56 -12.02 17.33
C LEU A 208 33.78 -12.83 16.04
N ASN A 209 35.01 -13.12 15.66
CA ASN A 209 35.31 -14.01 14.54
C ASN A 209 34.80 -15.43 14.80
N LYS A 210 34.98 -15.94 16.03
CA LYS A 210 34.44 -17.25 16.40
C LYS A 210 32.92 -17.28 16.30
N GLU A 211 32.21 -16.25 16.81
CA GLU A 211 30.75 -16.12 16.68
C GLU A 211 30.34 -16.12 15.19
N LEU A 212 31.09 -15.40 14.33
CA LEU A 212 30.84 -15.34 12.90
C LEU A 212 31.04 -16.69 12.21
N VAL A 213 32.11 -17.43 12.57
CA VAL A 213 32.40 -18.78 12.05
C VAL A 213 31.33 -19.78 12.45
N GLU A 214 30.93 -19.80 13.70
CA GLU A 214 29.86 -20.65 14.22
C GLU A 214 28.54 -20.37 13.51
N MET A 215 28.23 -19.11 13.33
CA MET A 215 27.04 -18.68 12.61
C MET A 215 27.06 -19.12 11.13
N ALA A 216 28.20 -19.00 10.47
CA ALA A 216 28.34 -19.44 9.07
C ALA A 216 28.20 -20.96 8.94
N ALA A 217 28.76 -21.72 9.91
CA ALA A 217 28.68 -23.18 9.92
C ALA A 217 27.25 -23.70 10.17
N GLU A 218 26.45 -23.01 11.01
CA GLU A 218 25.10 -23.44 11.44
C GLU A 218 24.12 -23.65 10.25
N HIS A 219 24.36 -23.02 9.10
CA HIS A 219 23.42 -23.01 7.98
C HIS A 219 23.68 -24.08 6.89
N ASP A 220 24.78 -24.85 7.00
CA ASP A 220 25.16 -25.85 6.03
C ASP A 220 25.84 -27.05 6.71
N GLU A 221 25.34 -28.28 6.45
CA GLU A 221 25.87 -29.51 7.09
C GLU A 221 27.34 -29.74 6.78
N ALA A 222 27.77 -29.48 5.55
CA ALA A 222 29.16 -29.68 5.16
C ALA A 222 30.11 -28.67 5.82
N LEU A 223 29.65 -27.41 6.00
CA LEU A 223 30.41 -26.40 6.74
C LEU A 223 30.44 -26.73 8.23
N MET A 224 29.36 -27.28 8.78
CA MET A 224 29.31 -27.71 10.18
C MET A 224 30.30 -28.87 10.43
N GLU A 225 30.33 -29.89 9.57
CA GLU A 225 31.30 -30.98 9.64
C GLU A 225 32.73 -30.48 9.52
N LEU A 226 32.99 -29.56 8.59
CA LEU A 226 34.31 -28.94 8.40
C LEU A 226 34.77 -28.15 9.64
N TYR A 227 33.84 -27.43 10.28
CA TYR A 227 34.10 -26.67 11.49
C TYR A 227 34.44 -27.63 12.68
N PHE A 228 33.71 -28.72 12.84
CA PHE A 228 34.01 -29.72 13.89
C PHE A 228 35.36 -30.42 13.67
N ASP A 229 35.73 -30.63 12.42
CA ASP A 229 36.98 -31.33 12.07
C ASP A 229 38.21 -30.41 12.24
N LYS A 230 38.11 -29.12 11.85
CA LYS A 230 39.24 -28.18 11.81
C LYS A 230 39.23 -27.12 12.91
N GLY A 231 38.13 -26.97 13.64
CA GLY A 231 37.94 -25.93 14.65
C GLY A 231 37.80 -24.52 14.13
N THR A 232 37.85 -24.32 12.77
CA THR A 232 37.67 -23.03 12.10
C THR A 232 37.24 -23.23 10.63
N LEU A 233 36.85 -22.15 9.96
CA LEU A 233 36.50 -22.11 8.56
C LEU A 233 37.40 -21.09 7.83
N THR A 234 37.63 -21.33 6.52
CA THR A 234 38.29 -20.32 5.69
C THR A 234 37.37 -19.14 5.43
N GLN A 235 37.93 -18.01 5.01
CA GLN A 235 37.14 -16.81 4.67
C GLN A 235 36.08 -17.09 3.57
N ASP A 236 36.39 -17.98 2.62
CA ASP A 236 35.45 -18.35 1.56
C ASP A 236 34.32 -19.27 2.09
N ASP A 237 34.64 -20.17 3.03
CA ASP A 237 33.64 -20.99 3.72
C ASP A 237 32.70 -20.12 4.57
N ILE A 238 33.23 -19.14 5.29
CA ILE A 238 32.43 -18.18 6.05
C ILE A 238 31.50 -17.38 5.12
N ARG A 239 32.01 -16.87 3.97
CA ARG A 239 31.19 -16.19 2.98
C ARG A 239 30.08 -17.10 2.44
N ALA A 240 30.39 -18.36 2.16
CA ALA A 240 29.42 -19.34 1.68
C ALA A 240 28.31 -19.57 2.71
N GLY A 241 28.66 -19.79 3.98
CA GLY A 241 27.71 -19.97 5.07
C GLY A 241 26.83 -18.73 5.31
N LEU A 242 27.44 -17.54 5.35
CA LEU A 242 26.69 -16.28 5.47
C LEU A 242 25.73 -16.04 4.30
N LYS A 243 26.12 -16.41 3.08
CA LYS A 243 25.26 -16.34 1.91
C LYS A 243 24.01 -17.21 2.04
N ILE A 244 24.17 -18.42 2.57
CA ILE A 244 23.06 -19.34 2.83
C ILE A 244 22.16 -18.78 3.92
N GLY A 245 22.71 -18.41 5.08
CA GLY A 245 21.97 -17.86 6.21
C GLY A 245 21.23 -16.55 5.86
N LEU A 246 21.87 -15.67 5.08
CA LEU A 246 21.26 -14.44 4.57
C LEU A 246 20.10 -14.76 3.62
N SER A 247 20.27 -15.69 2.68
CA SER A 247 19.22 -16.10 1.73
C SER A 247 18.02 -16.74 2.43
N LYS A 248 18.27 -17.50 3.50
CA LYS A 248 17.22 -18.08 4.37
C LYS A 248 16.57 -17.04 5.30
N ARG A 249 17.10 -15.81 5.37
CA ARG A 249 16.63 -14.73 6.25
C ARG A 249 16.79 -15.06 7.76
N GLU A 250 17.77 -15.84 8.09
CA GLU A 250 18.09 -16.27 9.46
C GLU A 250 19.19 -15.40 10.08
N VAL A 251 20.05 -14.83 9.25
CA VAL A 251 21.19 -14.00 9.65
C VAL A 251 21.12 -12.61 9.05
N MET A 252 21.49 -11.61 9.84
CA MET A 252 21.70 -10.23 9.44
C MET A 252 23.14 -9.82 9.74
N PRO A 253 24.05 -9.84 8.75
CA PRO A 253 25.41 -9.36 8.91
C PRO A 253 25.44 -7.86 9.21
N ILE A 254 26.17 -7.42 10.25
CA ILE A 254 26.23 -6.03 10.72
C ILE A 254 27.57 -5.40 10.33
N PHE A 255 27.46 -4.25 9.68
CA PHE A 255 28.57 -3.38 9.27
C PHE A 255 28.56 -2.07 10.04
N CYS A 256 29.70 -1.39 10.05
CA CYS A 256 29.86 -0.06 10.63
C CYS A 256 30.35 0.94 9.58
N THR A 257 29.68 2.11 9.49
CA THR A 257 29.95 3.10 8.44
C THR A 257 29.81 4.56 8.90
N SER A 258 30.45 5.46 8.17
CA SER A 258 30.05 6.85 8.06
C SER A 258 29.91 7.22 6.57
N GLY A 259 28.65 7.28 6.09
CA GLY A 259 28.38 7.70 4.71
C GLY A 259 28.87 9.12 4.43
N LYS A 260 28.81 10.02 5.41
CA LYS A 260 29.26 11.39 5.30
C LYS A 260 30.80 11.50 5.12
N ARG A 261 31.55 10.67 5.84
CA ARG A 261 33.05 10.67 5.79
C ARG A 261 33.61 9.60 4.87
N ASP A 262 32.80 8.86 4.15
CA ASP A 262 33.19 7.78 3.23
C ASP A 262 33.99 6.65 3.91
N ILE A 263 33.63 6.34 5.15
CA ILE A 263 34.30 5.29 5.94
C ILE A 263 33.47 4.02 5.89
N GLY A 264 34.09 2.90 5.52
CA GLY A 264 33.48 1.58 5.47
C GLY A 264 32.71 1.26 4.17
N ILE A 265 32.51 2.22 3.27
CA ILE A 265 31.65 2.08 2.10
C ILE A 265 32.18 1.01 1.12
N LYS A 266 33.45 1.06 0.73
CA LYS A 266 34.06 0.05 -0.16
C LYS A 266 33.92 -1.37 0.39
N ARG A 267 34.16 -1.55 1.68
CA ARG A 267 34.05 -2.89 2.31
C ARG A 267 32.60 -3.40 2.32
N LEU A 268 31.64 -2.53 2.56
CA LEU A 268 30.23 -2.88 2.45
C LEU A 268 29.89 -3.30 1.01
N MET A 269 30.33 -2.55 0.01
CA MET A 269 30.10 -2.89 -1.41
C MET A 269 30.79 -4.20 -1.80
N GLU A 270 32.03 -4.46 -1.35
CA GLU A 270 32.75 -5.73 -1.57
C GLU A 270 31.97 -6.91 -0.96
N PHE A 271 31.43 -6.75 0.24
CA PHE A 271 30.61 -7.79 0.88
C PHE A 271 29.30 -8.04 0.11
N ILE A 272 28.58 -6.99 -0.27
CA ILE A 272 27.36 -7.09 -1.06
C ILE A 272 27.61 -7.89 -2.36
N ILE A 273 28.68 -7.55 -3.07
CA ILE A 273 29.04 -8.22 -4.32
C ILE A 273 29.34 -9.72 -4.10
N ASN A 274 30.07 -10.05 -3.04
CA ASN A 274 30.55 -11.42 -2.82
C ASN A 274 29.54 -12.29 -2.09
N VAL A 275 28.68 -11.73 -1.21
CA VAL A 275 27.82 -12.51 -0.32
C VAL A 275 26.32 -12.32 -0.61
N ALA A 276 25.86 -11.09 -0.91
CA ALA A 276 24.44 -10.86 -1.13
C ALA A 276 23.90 -11.67 -2.32
N PRO A 277 22.66 -12.19 -2.24
CA PRO A 277 22.03 -12.84 -3.38
C PRO A 277 21.90 -11.86 -4.56
N GLY A 278 22.05 -12.37 -5.74
CA GLY A 278 21.78 -11.67 -7.00
C GLY A 278 20.69 -12.37 -7.79
N PRO A 279 20.35 -11.90 -8.99
CA PRO A 279 19.19 -12.37 -9.76
C PRO A 279 19.09 -13.90 -9.95
N LEU A 280 20.22 -14.61 -10.07
CA LEU A 280 20.25 -16.06 -10.25
C LEU A 280 20.09 -16.86 -8.94
N LYS A 281 20.17 -16.22 -7.78
CA LYS A 281 20.13 -16.87 -6.46
C LYS A 281 19.02 -16.32 -5.56
N ALA A 282 18.46 -15.18 -5.91
CA ALA A 282 17.24 -14.69 -5.29
C ALA A 282 16.04 -15.59 -5.68
N PRO A 283 14.97 -15.62 -4.90
CA PRO A 283 13.75 -16.32 -5.28
C PRO A 283 13.24 -15.86 -6.65
N ASN A 284 12.79 -16.81 -7.46
CA ASN A 284 12.19 -16.52 -8.77
C ASN A 284 10.93 -15.68 -8.63
N PHE A 285 10.63 -14.90 -9.65
CA PHE A 285 9.34 -14.24 -9.75
C PHE A 285 8.26 -15.27 -10.05
N LEU A 286 7.06 -15.02 -9.56
CA LEU A 286 5.89 -15.84 -9.87
C LEU A 286 5.04 -15.15 -10.93
N SER A 287 4.46 -15.95 -11.80
CA SER A 287 3.38 -15.52 -12.69
C SER A 287 2.05 -15.46 -11.94
N THR A 288 1.04 -14.81 -12.51
CA THR A 288 -0.33 -14.80 -11.99
C THR A 288 -0.95 -16.19 -11.87
N ASP A 289 -0.41 -17.16 -12.62
CA ASP A 289 -0.83 -18.57 -12.61
C ASP A 289 -0.03 -19.42 -11.61
N GLY A 290 0.91 -18.80 -10.88
CA GLY A 290 1.75 -19.45 -9.87
C GLY A 290 2.99 -20.14 -10.43
N GLU A 291 3.33 -19.98 -11.71
CA GLU A 291 4.53 -20.54 -12.31
C GLU A 291 5.76 -19.69 -12.02
N GLU A 292 6.89 -20.32 -11.77
CA GLU A 292 8.16 -19.63 -11.54
C GLU A 292 8.77 -19.08 -12.85
N ILE A 293 9.23 -17.84 -12.82
CA ILE A 293 9.92 -17.17 -13.91
C ILE A 293 11.38 -16.99 -13.52
N ALA A 294 12.24 -17.88 -13.96
CA ALA A 294 13.67 -17.84 -13.65
C ALA A 294 14.40 -16.76 -14.47
N ALA A 295 15.48 -16.24 -13.90
CA ALA A 295 16.36 -15.26 -14.54
C ALA A 295 17.28 -15.95 -15.60
N ASP A 296 16.72 -16.32 -16.74
CA ASP A 296 17.42 -16.92 -17.89
C ASP A 296 17.60 -15.87 -18.99
N GLU A 297 18.84 -15.57 -19.34
CA GLU A 297 19.21 -14.57 -20.36
C GLU A 297 18.87 -15.01 -21.79
N THR A 298 18.72 -16.31 -22.04
CA THR A 298 18.49 -16.90 -23.36
C THR A 298 17.01 -17.06 -23.69
N ALA A 299 16.16 -17.01 -22.70
CA ALA A 299 14.71 -17.18 -22.84
C ALA A 299 14.02 -15.91 -23.38
N PRO A 300 12.77 -16.03 -23.88
CA PRO A 300 11.99 -14.87 -24.31
C PRO A 300 11.87 -13.81 -23.24
N ALA A 301 12.00 -12.53 -23.62
CA ALA A 301 12.06 -11.39 -22.70
C ALA A 301 10.77 -11.21 -21.90
N VAL A 302 10.95 -10.93 -20.61
CA VAL A 302 9.90 -10.51 -19.67
C VAL A 302 10.45 -9.37 -18.80
N ALA A 303 9.76 -8.26 -18.75
CA ALA A 303 10.06 -7.15 -17.87
C ALA A 303 8.88 -6.80 -16.99
N PHE A 304 9.14 -6.47 -15.74
CA PHE A 304 8.14 -6.02 -14.78
C PHE A 304 8.30 -4.53 -14.48
N VAL A 305 7.23 -3.78 -14.68
CA VAL A 305 7.18 -2.33 -14.45
C VAL A 305 6.86 -2.08 -12.98
N PHE A 306 7.82 -1.52 -12.26
CA PHE A 306 7.68 -1.29 -10.82
C PHE A 306 7.54 0.18 -10.42
N LYS A 307 7.80 1.10 -11.35
CA LYS A 307 7.65 2.55 -11.14
C LYS A 307 7.34 3.25 -12.46
N SER A 308 6.43 4.21 -12.38
CA SER A 308 6.11 5.15 -13.45
C SER A 308 6.28 6.57 -12.93
N GLN A 309 6.72 7.48 -13.80
CA GLN A 309 6.94 8.88 -13.43
C GLN A 309 6.65 9.76 -14.65
N VAL A 310 6.19 10.98 -14.41
CA VAL A 310 5.97 11.98 -15.45
C VAL A 310 6.94 13.14 -15.26
N GLU A 311 7.71 13.47 -16.28
CA GLU A 311 8.59 14.65 -16.29
C GLU A 311 8.14 15.64 -17.36
N GLN A 312 8.09 16.93 -17.03
CA GLN A 312 7.51 17.99 -17.86
C GLN A 312 8.02 18.03 -19.32
N HIS A 313 9.29 17.72 -19.55
CA HIS A 313 9.89 17.84 -20.90
C HIS A 313 10.11 16.50 -21.61
N ILE A 314 9.93 15.39 -20.92
CA ILE A 314 10.21 14.04 -21.39
C ILE A 314 8.90 13.27 -21.58
N GLY A 315 7.92 13.53 -20.72
CA GLY A 315 6.68 12.78 -20.62
C GLY A 315 6.81 11.58 -19.68
N GLU A 316 6.09 10.52 -19.99
CA GLU A 316 6.06 9.31 -19.19
C GLU A 316 7.38 8.54 -19.27
N ILE A 317 7.91 8.21 -18.10
CA ILE A 317 9.10 7.38 -17.91
C ILE A 317 8.67 6.10 -17.21
N THR A 318 9.03 4.98 -17.79
CA THR A 318 8.69 3.65 -17.27
C THR A 318 9.96 2.98 -16.77
N TYR A 319 10.01 2.69 -15.47
CA TYR A 319 11.10 1.94 -14.84
C TYR A 319 10.72 0.48 -14.73
N PHE A 320 11.62 -0.40 -15.13
CA PHE A 320 11.35 -1.83 -15.10
C PHE A 320 12.60 -2.65 -14.74
N ARG A 321 12.36 -3.83 -14.23
CA ARG A 321 13.37 -4.89 -14.11
C ARG A 321 13.16 -5.92 -15.22
N VAL A 322 14.22 -6.27 -15.93
CA VAL A 322 14.21 -7.43 -16.82
C VAL A 322 14.22 -8.69 -15.96
N ILE A 323 13.13 -9.43 -15.96
CA ILE A 323 13.00 -10.65 -15.15
C ILE A 323 13.67 -11.82 -15.88
N ARG A 324 13.46 -11.91 -17.18
CA ARG A 324 13.94 -13.00 -18.05
C ARG A 324 14.32 -12.46 -19.42
N GLY A 325 15.26 -13.10 -20.09
CA GLY A 325 15.70 -12.72 -21.42
C GLY A 325 16.56 -11.46 -21.43
N ARG A 326 16.46 -10.71 -22.50
CA ARG A 326 17.16 -9.45 -22.72
C ARG A 326 16.28 -8.45 -23.45
N ILE A 327 16.48 -7.19 -23.18
CA ILE A 327 15.75 -6.08 -23.81
C ILE A 327 16.77 -5.10 -24.37
N ALA A 328 16.70 -4.86 -25.68
CA ALA A 328 17.51 -3.90 -26.39
C ALA A 328 16.66 -2.77 -26.97
N GLU A 329 17.31 -1.69 -27.41
CA GLU A 329 16.67 -0.64 -28.18
C GLU A 329 16.02 -1.24 -29.43
N GLY A 330 14.75 -0.93 -29.68
CA GLY A 330 13.97 -1.47 -30.80
C GLY A 330 13.19 -2.75 -30.48
N THR A 331 13.38 -3.36 -29.31
CA THR A 331 12.63 -4.56 -28.91
C THR A 331 11.12 -4.26 -28.83
N GLU A 332 10.32 -5.12 -29.47
CA GLU A 332 8.86 -5.11 -29.38
C GLU A 332 8.38 -6.10 -28.31
N LEU A 333 7.56 -5.61 -27.39
CA LEU A 333 6.96 -6.36 -26.30
C LEU A 333 5.45 -6.18 -26.33
N VAL A 334 4.73 -7.04 -25.65
CA VAL A 334 3.29 -6.91 -25.42
C VAL A 334 3.06 -6.59 -23.96
N ASN A 335 2.30 -5.55 -23.69
CA ASN A 335 1.77 -5.28 -22.35
C ASN A 335 0.64 -6.28 -22.08
N THR A 336 0.86 -7.21 -21.14
CA THR A 336 -0.06 -8.34 -20.91
C THR A 336 -1.42 -7.90 -20.34
N ARG A 337 -1.50 -6.74 -19.69
CA ARG A 337 -2.77 -6.18 -19.20
C ARG A 337 -3.63 -5.58 -20.30
N THR A 338 -3.02 -4.82 -21.22
CA THR A 338 -3.75 -4.10 -22.27
C THR A 338 -3.83 -4.86 -23.60
N GLY A 339 -2.95 -5.83 -23.80
CA GLY A 339 -2.76 -6.53 -25.08
C GLY A 339 -2.04 -5.67 -26.14
N ASN A 340 -1.66 -4.44 -25.84
CA ASN A 340 -1.02 -3.54 -26.77
C ASN A 340 0.45 -3.89 -27.00
N LYS A 341 0.90 -3.71 -28.25
CA LYS A 341 2.33 -3.78 -28.58
C LYS A 341 3.03 -2.50 -28.13
N GLU A 342 4.12 -2.67 -27.42
CA GLU A 342 4.98 -1.60 -26.95
C GLU A 342 6.38 -1.76 -27.55
N LYS A 343 6.95 -0.68 -28.07
CA LYS A 343 8.29 -0.67 -28.61
C LYS A 343 9.24 0.12 -27.72
N VAL A 344 10.30 -0.52 -27.26
CA VAL A 344 11.37 0.13 -26.48
C VAL A 344 12.20 0.98 -27.43
N SER A 345 11.86 2.25 -27.57
CA SER A 345 12.52 3.16 -28.53
C SER A 345 13.87 3.67 -28.01
N GLN A 346 14.02 3.82 -26.72
CA GLN A 346 15.25 4.23 -26.03
C GLN A 346 15.37 3.46 -24.74
N LEU A 347 16.59 3.16 -24.34
CA LEU A 347 16.89 2.40 -23.16
C LEU A 347 17.96 3.11 -22.32
N PHE A 348 17.74 3.22 -21.01
CA PHE A 348 18.63 3.93 -20.11
C PHE A 348 18.92 3.14 -18.83
N ALA A 349 20.18 3.22 -18.39
CA ALA A 349 20.52 3.02 -16.99
C ALA A 349 20.32 4.35 -16.24
N VAL A 350 19.90 4.26 -14.99
CA VAL A 350 19.46 5.42 -14.21
C VAL A 350 20.40 5.69 -13.04
N ALA A 351 20.80 6.95 -12.89
CA ALA A 351 21.51 7.45 -11.72
C ALA A 351 20.84 8.76 -11.25
N GLY A 352 19.73 8.62 -10.55
CA GLY A 352 18.90 9.76 -10.14
C GLY A 352 18.32 10.51 -11.34
N ARG A 353 18.65 11.78 -11.49
CA ARG A 353 18.27 12.59 -12.68
C ARG A 353 19.02 12.15 -13.95
N ASN A 354 20.18 11.56 -13.81
CA ASN A 354 21.05 11.24 -14.94
C ASN A 354 20.59 9.94 -15.59
N ARG A 355 20.34 10.00 -16.88
CA ARG A 355 20.01 8.83 -17.70
C ARG A 355 21.14 8.59 -18.67
N ILE A 356 21.77 7.44 -18.56
CA ILE A 356 22.86 7.04 -19.42
C ILE A 356 22.30 6.08 -20.46
N LYS A 357 22.40 6.44 -21.74
CA LYS A 357 21.90 5.61 -22.83
C LYS A 357 22.58 4.23 -22.77
N PHE A 358 21.78 3.21 -22.88
CA PHE A 358 22.20 1.83 -22.81
C PHE A 358 21.74 1.08 -24.05
N THR A 359 22.51 0.08 -24.49
CA THR A 359 22.18 -0.67 -25.69
C THR A 359 21.30 -1.88 -25.41
N GLU A 360 21.50 -2.51 -24.25
CA GLU A 360 20.83 -3.74 -23.90
C GLU A 360 20.85 -3.96 -22.38
N LEU A 361 19.75 -4.42 -21.79
CA LEU A 361 19.63 -4.87 -20.40
C LEU A 361 19.35 -6.37 -20.39
N MET A 362 20.07 -7.10 -19.55
CA MET A 362 19.96 -8.54 -19.39
C MET A 362 19.04 -8.90 -18.22
N ALA A 363 18.64 -10.18 -18.15
CA ALA A 363 17.89 -10.72 -17.01
C ALA A 363 18.50 -10.30 -15.67
N GLY A 364 17.67 -9.77 -14.78
CA GLY A 364 18.07 -9.24 -13.47
C GLY A 364 18.39 -7.76 -13.45
N ASP A 365 18.60 -7.10 -14.59
CA ASP A 365 18.96 -5.69 -14.62
C ASP A 365 17.77 -4.74 -14.52
N ILE A 366 18.04 -3.54 -14.04
CA ILE A 366 17.06 -2.45 -13.87
C ILE A 366 17.42 -1.31 -14.82
N GLY A 367 16.41 -0.78 -15.49
CA GLY A 367 16.54 0.39 -16.33
C GLY A 367 15.22 1.11 -16.54
N CYS A 368 15.23 2.06 -17.45
CA CYS A 368 14.00 2.75 -17.84
C CYS A 368 13.93 2.99 -19.35
N THR A 369 12.73 3.23 -19.81
CA THR A 369 12.40 3.68 -21.15
C THR A 369 11.40 4.82 -21.11
N VAL A 370 11.20 5.46 -22.25
CA VAL A 370 10.28 6.59 -22.40
C VAL A 370 9.27 6.30 -23.52
N LYS A 371 8.15 7.03 -23.48
CA LYS A 371 7.14 7.03 -24.57
C LYS A 371 6.43 5.71 -24.81
N LEU A 372 6.28 4.86 -23.79
CA LEU A 372 5.34 3.75 -23.82
C LEU A 372 3.89 4.28 -23.76
N LYS A 373 2.96 3.55 -24.38
CA LYS A 373 1.56 4.00 -24.48
C LYS A 373 0.68 3.26 -23.49
N GLY A 374 0.41 3.90 -22.34
CA GLY A 374 -0.50 3.36 -21.33
C GLY A 374 0.07 2.22 -20.48
N THR A 375 1.38 2.09 -20.45
CA THR A 375 2.10 1.18 -19.55
C THR A 375 2.30 1.86 -18.19
N ARG A 376 1.94 1.17 -17.11
CA ARG A 376 1.97 1.69 -15.75
C ARG A 376 2.58 0.70 -14.76
N THR A 377 2.81 1.15 -13.56
CA THR A 377 3.24 0.30 -12.44
C THR A 377 2.34 -0.93 -12.31
N ASN A 378 2.94 -2.09 -12.06
CA ASN A 378 2.33 -3.43 -12.07
C ASN A 378 2.09 -4.06 -13.45
N ASP A 379 2.41 -3.39 -14.54
CA ASP A 379 2.33 -4.02 -15.85
C ASP A 379 3.50 -4.95 -16.11
N THR A 380 3.24 -6.01 -16.87
CA THR A 380 4.26 -6.88 -17.41
C THR A 380 4.38 -6.65 -18.92
N LEU A 381 5.60 -6.47 -19.37
CA LEU A 381 5.97 -6.40 -20.78
C LEU A 381 6.65 -7.72 -21.16
N ALA A 382 6.04 -8.52 -22.03
CA ALA A 382 6.53 -9.84 -22.39
C ALA A 382 6.75 -9.95 -23.91
N ALA A 383 7.67 -10.81 -24.31
CA ALA A 383 7.86 -11.16 -25.71
C ALA A 383 6.56 -11.74 -26.30
N PRO A 384 6.14 -11.33 -27.51
CA PRO A 384 4.89 -11.82 -28.11
C PRO A 384 4.86 -13.35 -28.30
N SER A 385 6.01 -13.98 -28.41
CA SER A 385 6.15 -15.44 -28.58
C SER A 385 5.91 -16.26 -27.31
N ALA A 386 5.98 -15.63 -26.14
CA ALA A 386 5.83 -16.30 -24.84
C ALA A 386 5.22 -15.32 -23.81
N PRO A 387 3.96 -14.92 -23.98
CA PRO A 387 3.30 -14.00 -23.06
C PRO A 387 3.15 -14.65 -21.69
N VAL A 388 3.60 -13.95 -20.66
CA VAL A 388 3.44 -14.31 -19.25
C VAL A 388 3.23 -13.04 -18.46
N THR A 389 2.36 -13.10 -17.46
CA THR A 389 2.08 -11.97 -16.58
C THR A 389 2.70 -12.22 -15.21
N VAL A 390 3.57 -11.33 -14.77
CA VAL A 390 4.18 -11.39 -13.44
C VAL A 390 3.14 -11.00 -12.37
N GLU A 391 3.14 -11.71 -11.26
CA GLU A 391 2.30 -11.39 -10.10
C GLU A 391 2.50 -9.93 -9.67
N PRO A 392 1.43 -9.14 -9.55
CA PRO A 392 1.52 -7.71 -9.24
C PRO A 392 2.00 -7.45 -7.82
N ILE A 393 2.48 -6.23 -7.57
CA ILE A 393 2.72 -5.72 -6.22
C ILE A 393 1.37 -5.54 -5.54
N VAL A 394 1.21 -6.12 -4.34
CA VAL A 394 0.09 -5.86 -3.47
C VAL A 394 0.47 -4.67 -2.59
N PHE A 395 -0.03 -3.50 -2.93
CA PHE A 395 0.22 -2.29 -2.14
C PHE A 395 -0.59 -2.30 -0.84
N PRO A 396 -0.09 -1.64 0.21
CA PRO A 396 -0.84 -1.52 1.46
C PRO A 396 -2.12 -0.71 1.25
N GLU A 397 -3.18 -1.10 1.94
CA GLU A 397 -4.44 -0.36 1.95
C GLU A 397 -4.25 1.07 2.47
N PRO A 398 -4.97 2.05 1.91
CA PRO A 398 -4.86 3.42 2.36
C PRO A 398 -5.41 3.59 3.79
N ARG A 399 -4.74 4.43 4.57
CA ARG A 399 -5.06 4.69 5.98
C ARG A 399 -5.67 6.07 6.24
N TYR A 400 -5.60 6.97 5.29
CA TYR A 400 -6.15 8.31 5.38
C TYR A 400 -7.10 8.59 4.23
N ARG A 401 -8.27 9.13 4.55
CA ARG A 401 -9.34 9.42 3.60
C ARG A 401 -9.81 10.85 3.75
N ALA A 402 -9.92 11.58 2.65
CA ALA A 402 -10.42 12.96 2.61
C ALA A 402 -11.30 13.18 1.39
N ALA A 403 -12.18 14.19 1.45
CA ALA A 403 -12.84 14.71 0.28
C ALA A 403 -12.09 15.94 -0.25
N VAL A 404 -12.07 16.12 -1.55
CA VAL A 404 -11.39 17.22 -2.22
C VAL A 404 -12.38 18.30 -2.59
N LYS A 405 -12.04 19.55 -2.25
CA LYS A 405 -12.84 20.72 -2.62
C LYS A 405 -11.95 21.76 -3.31
N ALA A 406 -12.19 22.04 -4.58
CA ALA A 406 -11.50 23.10 -5.30
C ALA A 406 -11.84 24.47 -4.66
N LYS A 407 -10.87 25.38 -4.62
CA LYS A 407 -11.09 26.75 -4.12
C LYS A 407 -11.77 27.65 -5.16
N GLU A 408 -11.41 27.47 -6.42
CA GLU A 408 -11.98 28.22 -7.53
C GLU A 408 -13.09 27.41 -8.21
N GLN A 409 -14.22 28.08 -8.45
CA GLN A 409 -15.33 27.48 -9.17
C GLN A 409 -14.91 27.23 -10.64
N GLY A 410 -15.06 26.01 -11.12
CA GLY A 410 -14.66 25.58 -12.46
C GLY A 410 -13.32 24.85 -12.56
N ASP A 411 -12.54 24.76 -11.48
CA ASP A 411 -11.30 23.98 -11.45
C ASP A 411 -11.52 22.50 -11.11
N GLU A 412 -12.74 22.08 -10.77
CA GLU A 412 -13.07 20.73 -10.34
C GLU A 412 -12.72 19.65 -11.37
N GLU A 413 -13.00 19.90 -12.65
CA GLU A 413 -12.70 18.97 -13.73
C GLU A 413 -11.18 18.84 -13.95
N LYS A 414 -10.46 19.97 -13.96
CA LYS A 414 -8.99 19.98 -14.08
C LYS A 414 -8.35 19.28 -12.90
N LEU A 415 -8.82 19.56 -11.70
CA LEU A 415 -8.35 18.94 -10.47
C LEU A 415 -8.58 17.42 -10.50
N GLY A 416 -9.77 16.97 -10.90
CA GLY A 416 -10.09 15.56 -11.07
C GLY A 416 -9.13 14.86 -12.03
N LYS A 417 -8.75 15.49 -13.13
CA LYS A 417 -7.76 14.96 -14.08
C LYS A 417 -6.38 14.84 -13.43
N VAL A 418 -5.88 15.91 -12.82
CA VAL A 418 -4.55 15.94 -12.20
C VAL A 418 -4.44 14.91 -11.05
N LEU A 419 -5.51 14.76 -10.26
CA LEU A 419 -5.54 13.74 -9.21
C LEU A 419 -5.53 12.31 -9.77
N ASN A 420 -6.20 12.07 -10.91
CA ASN A 420 -6.12 10.77 -11.58
C ASN A 420 -4.74 10.51 -12.20
N ASP A 421 -4.07 11.55 -12.71
CA ASP A 421 -2.70 11.43 -13.21
C ASP A 421 -1.72 11.10 -12.06
N ALA A 422 -1.96 11.60 -10.84
CA ALA A 422 -1.17 11.28 -9.67
C ALA A 422 -1.19 9.78 -9.32
N LYS A 423 -2.29 9.06 -9.56
CA LYS A 423 -2.38 7.59 -9.39
C LYS A 423 -1.44 6.82 -10.31
N PHE A 424 -1.09 7.40 -11.45
CA PHE A 424 -0.14 6.79 -12.38
C PHE A 424 1.26 6.70 -11.77
N GLU A 425 1.66 7.73 -11.03
CA GLU A 425 2.96 7.79 -10.38
C GLU A 425 2.99 7.08 -9.02
N ASP A 426 1.92 7.21 -8.25
CA ASP A 426 1.78 6.59 -6.92
C ASP A 426 0.53 5.71 -6.83
N PRO A 427 0.67 4.39 -6.99
CA PRO A 427 -0.45 3.45 -6.91
C PRO A 427 -1.10 3.34 -5.51
N THR A 428 -0.49 3.90 -4.47
CA THR A 428 -1.06 3.93 -3.11
C THR A 428 -2.05 5.08 -2.91
N ILE A 429 -2.17 5.97 -3.89
CA ILE A 429 -3.20 7.01 -3.92
C ILE A 429 -4.42 6.46 -4.66
N LEU A 430 -5.56 6.46 -4.00
CA LEU A 430 -6.84 6.12 -4.60
C LEU A 430 -7.67 7.37 -4.75
N VAL A 431 -8.23 7.58 -5.94
CA VAL A 431 -9.11 8.71 -6.25
C VAL A 431 -10.36 8.17 -6.91
N GLU A 432 -11.51 8.52 -6.38
CA GLU A 432 -12.80 8.14 -6.93
C GLU A 432 -13.82 9.27 -6.79
N TYR A 433 -14.69 9.43 -7.77
CA TYR A 433 -15.86 10.29 -7.63
C TYR A 433 -17.04 9.46 -7.10
N SER A 434 -17.46 9.75 -5.87
CA SER A 434 -18.65 9.15 -5.29
C SER A 434 -19.90 9.86 -5.78
N LYS A 435 -20.68 9.21 -6.65
CA LYS A 435 -21.97 9.75 -7.14
C LYS A 435 -22.98 9.91 -6.00
N GLU A 436 -22.96 8.99 -5.04
CA GLU A 436 -23.79 9.00 -3.85
C GLU A 436 -23.53 10.24 -2.99
N LEU A 437 -22.25 10.49 -2.67
CA LEU A 437 -21.86 11.59 -1.79
C LEU A 437 -21.69 12.91 -2.53
N LYS A 438 -21.67 12.87 -3.86
CA LYS A 438 -21.33 14.00 -4.75
C LYS A 438 -20.02 14.66 -4.35
N GLN A 439 -19.02 13.84 -4.07
CA GLN A 439 -17.68 14.27 -3.66
C GLN A 439 -16.61 13.46 -4.39
N THR A 440 -15.50 14.12 -4.72
CA THR A 440 -14.26 13.44 -5.09
C THR A 440 -13.56 13.02 -3.80
N ILE A 441 -13.40 11.72 -3.61
CA ILE A 441 -12.74 11.13 -2.45
C ILE A 441 -11.33 10.76 -2.84
N ILE A 442 -10.36 11.15 -2.02
CA ILE A 442 -8.97 10.74 -2.13
C ILE A 442 -8.56 9.97 -0.89
N GLN A 443 -7.76 8.92 -1.10
CA GLN A 443 -7.23 8.10 -0.02
C GLN A 443 -5.73 7.93 -0.22
N GLY A 444 -4.98 7.87 0.86
CA GLY A 444 -3.52 7.69 0.86
C GLY A 444 -3.03 7.07 2.17
N GLN A 445 -1.71 6.97 2.32
CA GLN A 445 -1.09 6.29 3.45
C GLN A 445 -1.10 7.12 4.75
N GLY A 446 -1.24 8.44 4.64
CA GLY A 446 -1.32 9.34 5.79
C GLY A 446 -1.68 10.76 5.37
N GLU A 447 -1.95 11.62 6.35
CA GLU A 447 -2.25 13.04 6.09
C GLU A 447 -1.05 13.75 5.43
N HIS A 448 0.16 13.44 5.90
CA HIS A 448 1.38 14.01 5.33
C HIS A 448 1.57 13.60 3.86
N HIS A 449 1.30 12.35 3.50
CA HIS A 449 1.33 11.87 2.12
C HIS A 449 0.44 12.73 1.21
N LEU A 450 -0.83 12.94 1.59
CA LEU A 450 -1.74 13.75 0.79
C LEU A 450 -1.40 15.25 0.80
N ASN A 451 -0.85 15.77 1.89
CA ASN A 451 -0.37 17.16 1.94
C ASN A 451 0.80 17.41 0.98
N ILE A 452 1.72 16.46 0.85
CA ILE A 452 2.80 16.51 -0.14
C ILE A 452 2.22 16.54 -1.55
N LEU A 453 1.25 15.67 -1.85
CA LEU A 453 0.56 15.68 -3.15
C LEU A 453 -0.09 17.04 -3.42
N ARG A 454 -0.78 17.61 -2.43
CA ARG A 454 -1.40 18.95 -2.57
C ARG A 454 -0.36 20.01 -2.89
N THR A 455 0.73 20.06 -2.14
CA THR A 455 1.82 21.03 -2.37
C THR A 455 2.40 20.91 -3.77
N ARG A 456 2.57 19.66 -4.27
CA ARG A 456 3.04 19.41 -5.62
C ARG A 456 2.06 19.93 -6.67
N ILE A 457 0.79 19.60 -6.55
CA ILE A 457 -0.27 20.04 -7.50
C ILE A 457 -0.40 21.57 -7.49
N GLU A 458 -0.35 22.21 -6.33
CA GLU A 458 -0.40 23.67 -6.23
C GLU A 458 0.78 24.33 -6.97
N LYS A 459 1.99 23.78 -6.85
CA LYS A 459 3.19 24.32 -7.51
C LYS A 459 3.25 24.04 -9.01
N GLU A 460 3.00 22.80 -9.40
CA GLU A 460 3.17 22.35 -10.79
C GLU A 460 1.98 22.71 -11.67
N ASN A 461 0.76 22.60 -11.15
CA ASN A 461 -0.48 22.80 -11.91
C ASN A 461 -1.19 24.12 -11.60
N ARG A 462 -0.76 24.85 -10.57
CA ARG A 462 -1.39 26.10 -10.08
C ARG A 462 -2.86 25.92 -9.71
N LEU A 463 -3.23 24.74 -9.22
CA LEU A 463 -4.57 24.40 -8.76
C LEU A 463 -4.59 24.41 -7.23
N GLN A 464 -5.51 25.18 -6.65
CA GLN A 464 -5.68 25.26 -5.21
C GLN A 464 -6.93 24.50 -4.76
N TYR A 465 -6.80 23.69 -3.74
CA TYR A 465 -7.88 22.92 -3.15
C TYR A 465 -7.65 22.60 -1.68
N ASP A 466 -8.70 22.23 -0.99
CA ASP A 466 -8.66 21.82 0.40
C ASP A 466 -9.11 20.37 0.57
N TYR A 467 -8.56 19.71 1.59
CA TYR A 467 -9.07 18.45 2.09
C TYR A 467 -10.11 18.75 3.17
N ILE A 468 -11.29 18.20 3.00
CA ILE A 468 -12.40 18.30 3.94
C ILE A 468 -12.81 16.90 4.40
N ALA A 469 -13.56 16.84 5.52
CA ALA A 469 -14.11 15.57 5.99
C ALA A 469 -15.03 14.96 4.93
N PRO A 470 -14.80 13.72 4.50
CA PRO A 470 -15.69 13.07 3.57
C PRO A 470 -17.03 12.77 4.24
N LYS A 471 -18.11 12.90 3.49
CA LYS A 471 -19.41 12.44 3.94
C LYS A 471 -19.38 10.93 4.17
N ILE A 472 -20.19 10.47 5.11
CA ILE A 472 -20.31 9.04 5.42
C ILE A 472 -21.38 8.42 4.53
N PRO A 473 -21.10 7.30 3.85
CA PRO A 473 -22.08 6.61 3.03
C PRO A 473 -23.02 5.77 3.92
N TYR A 474 -23.95 6.44 4.59
CA TYR A 474 -24.96 5.78 5.38
C TYR A 474 -25.87 4.89 4.52
N ARG A 475 -26.56 3.96 5.15
CA ARG A 475 -27.60 3.12 4.54
C ARG A 475 -28.86 3.23 5.36
N GLU A 476 -29.99 2.88 4.75
CA GLU A 476 -31.27 2.81 5.42
C GLU A 476 -31.80 1.37 5.37
N THR A 477 -32.47 0.96 6.44
CA THR A 477 -33.15 -0.33 6.50
C THR A 477 -34.38 -0.23 7.37
N ILE A 478 -35.13 -1.31 7.47
CA ILE A 478 -36.33 -1.42 8.29
C ILE A 478 -36.17 -2.52 9.34
N THR A 479 -36.96 -2.46 10.42
CA THR A 479 -36.87 -3.41 11.53
C THR A 479 -38.15 -4.16 11.78
N LYS A 480 -39.26 -3.74 11.16
CA LYS A 480 -40.59 -4.30 11.36
C LYS A 480 -41.27 -4.57 10.02
N VAL A 481 -42.22 -5.48 10.05
CA VAL A 481 -43.15 -5.67 8.95
C VAL A 481 -44.12 -4.50 8.89
N ALA A 482 -44.37 -3.95 7.72
CA ALA A 482 -45.37 -2.91 7.51
C ALA A 482 -46.08 -3.09 6.18
N GLN A 483 -47.29 -2.56 6.11
CA GLN A 483 -48.13 -2.54 4.93
C GLN A 483 -48.44 -1.10 4.56
N ALA A 484 -48.49 -0.80 3.27
CA ALA A 484 -49.08 0.42 2.74
C ALA A 484 -49.72 0.19 1.39
N ASP A 485 -50.66 1.04 1.08
CA ASP A 485 -51.29 1.11 -0.23
C ASP A 485 -51.29 2.55 -0.71
N TYR A 486 -51.08 2.74 -2.00
CA TYR A 486 -51.09 4.08 -2.60
C TYR A 486 -51.81 4.05 -3.96
N ARG A 487 -52.69 5.04 -4.15
CA ARG A 487 -53.40 5.28 -5.38
C ARG A 487 -52.83 6.54 -6.08
N HIS A 488 -52.18 6.33 -7.22
CA HIS A 488 -51.84 7.39 -8.12
C HIS A 488 -52.98 7.69 -9.06
N LYS A 489 -53.54 8.88 -8.98
CA LYS A 489 -54.61 9.35 -9.87
C LYS A 489 -54.30 10.78 -10.30
N LYS A 490 -54.14 11.01 -11.59
CA LYS A 490 -53.94 12.37 -12.14
C LYS A 490 -54.79 12.50 -13.41
N GLN A 491 -55.57 13.55 -13.48
CA GLN A 491 -56.32 13.93 -14.67
C GLN A 491 -55.66 15.18 -15.27
N SER A 492 -55.01 15.05 -16.43
CA SER A 492 -54.43 16.15 -17.16
C SER A 492 -54.67 15.91 -18.65
N GLY A 493 -55.66 16.61 -19.25
CA GLY A 493 -55.96 16.51 -20.65
C GLY A 493 -56.77 15.23 -21.03
N CYS A 494 -56.53 14.74 -22.25
CA CYS A 494 -57.27 13.64 -22.84
C CYS A 494 -56.88 12.22 -22.32
N ALA A 495 -55.79 12.08 -21.61
CA ALA A 495 -55.32 10.79 -21.04
C ALA A 495 -55.11 10.91 -19.52
N GLY A 496 -55.90 10.13 -18.77
CA GLY A 496 -55.74 10.00 -17.31
C GLY A 496 -54.53 9.14 -16.93
N GLN A 497 -54.09 9.27 -15.69
CA GLN A 497 -53.13 8.37 -15.09
C GLN A 497 -53.75 7.69 -13.86
N PHE A 498 -53.78 6.39 -13.87
CA PHE A 498 -54.34 5.60 -12.74
C PHE A 498 -53.49 4.37 -12.45
N GLY A 499 -53.15 4.16 -11.20
CA GLY A 499 -52.52 2.94 -10.69
C GLY A 499 -52.63 2.88 -9.18
N GLU A 500 -53.03 1.73 -8.64
CA GLU A 500 -53.07 1.51 -7.21
C GLU A 500 -52.32 0.24 -6.87
N VAL A 501 -51.40 0.34 -5.88
CA VAL A 501 -50.53 -0.76 -5.45
C VAL A 501 -50.63 -0.92 -3.94
N HIS A 502 -50.86 -2.16 -3.52
CA HIS A 502 -50.84 -2.56 -2.11
C HIS A 502 -49.65 -3.48 -1.89
N MET A 503 -48.80 -3.15 -0.90
CA MET A 503 -47.59 -3.91 -0.62
C MET A 503 -47.36 -4.14 0.88
N ILE A 504 -46.65 -5.23 1.14
CA ILE A 504 -46.06 -5.53 2.45
C ILE A 504 -44.55 -5.44 2.27
N ILE A 505 -43.89 -4.83 3.22
CA ILE A 505 -42.41 -4.83 3.30
C ILE A 505 -41.97 -5.38 4.64
N GLU A 506 -40.85 -6.08 4.64
CA GLU A 506 -40.25 -6.66 5.85
C GLU A 506 -38.72 -6.67 5.73
N PRO A 507 -38.02 -6.70 6.88
CA PRO A 507 -36.56 -6.87 6.87
C PRO A 507 -36.16 -8.18 6.18
N TYR A 508 -35.18 -8.10 5.29
CA TYR A 508 -34.59 -9.28 4.67
C TYR A 508 -33.32 -9.70 5.43
N TYR A 509 -33.11 -11.00 5.58
CA TYR A 509 -31.86 -11.60 6.04
C TYR A 509 -31.59 -12.89 5.25
N GLU A 510 -30.36 -13.26 5.10
CA GLU A 510 -29.93 -14.44 4.36
C GLU A 510 -30.45 -15.72 5.02
N GLY A 511 -30.98 -16.65 4.20
CA GLY A 511 -31.64 -17.86 4.70
C GLY A 511 -33.06 -17.66 5.20
N MET A 512 -33.65 -16.48 5.02
CA MET A 512 -35.03 -16.20 5.39
C MET A 512 -36.00 -17.13 4.63
N PRO A 513 -36.97 -17.79 5.34
CA PRO A 513 -37.92 -18.68 4.70
C PRO A 513 -38.82 -17.93 3.70
N GLU A 514 -39.25 -18.64 2.66
CA GLU A 514 -40.18 -18.07 1.70
C GLU A 514 -41.56 -17.77 2.38
N PRO A 515 -42.19 -16.63 2.01
CA PRO A 515 -43.45 -16.24 2.60
C PRO A 515 -44.58 -17.16 2.10
N LYS A 516 -45.07 -18.04 2.98
CA LYS A 516 -46.26 -18.90 2.75
C LYS A 516 -47.32 -18.51 3.74
N ASN A 517 -48.59 -18.47 3.28
CA ASN A 517 -49.73 -18.06 4.11
C ASN A 517 -49.46 -16.76 4.87
N TYR A 518 -49.03 -15.75 4.13
CA TYR A 518 -48.49 -14.51 4.69
C TYR A 518 -49.65 -13.61 5.16
N LYS A 519 -49.70 -13.34 6.47
CA LYS A 519 -50.72 -12.42 7.02
C LYS A 519 -50.41 -10.99 6.66
N VAL A 520 -51.44 -10.28 6.16
CA VAL A 520 -51.30 -8.85 5.83
C VAL A 520 -51.49 -8.01 7.09
N PRO A 521 -50.44 -7.26 7.54
CA PRO A 521 -50.53 -6.40 8.73
C PRO A 521 -51.69 -5.41 8.64
N GLY A 522 -52.52 -5.33 9.69
CA GLY A 522 -53.64 -4.37 9.76
C GLY A 522 -54.87 -4.70 8.89
N LYS A 523 -54.87 -5.82 8.20
CA LYS A 523 -56.02 -6.29 7.35
C LYS A 523 -56.77 -7.51 7.91
N GLY A 524 -56.77 -7.69 9.24
CA GLY A 524 -57.47 -8.81 9.92
C GLY A 524 -56.86 -10.16 9.55
N ASP A 525 -57.71 -11.12 9.15
CA ASP A 525 -57.31 -12.48 8.78
C ASP A 525 -56.91 -12.63 7.30
N MET A 526 -56.68 -11.55 6.60
CA MET A 526 -56.25 -11.60 5.20
C MET A 526 -54.87 -12.28 5.08
N VAL A 527 -54.82 -13.35 4.28
CA VAL A 527 -53.64 -14.15 4.00
C VAL A 527 -53.34 -14.13 2.51
N VAL A 528 -52.09 -13.95 2.15
CA VAL A 528 -51.64 -13.97 0.75
C VAL A 528 -50.55 -15.02 0.55
N ASN A 529 -50.50 -15.58 -0.66
CA ASN A 529 -49.50 -16.55 -1.06
C ASN A 529 -48.74 -16.04 -2.28
N PRO A 530 -47.48 -15.63 -2.14
CA PRO A 530 -46.66 -15.20 -3.26
C PRO A 530 -46.47 -16.31 -4.31
N LYS A 531 -46.53 -15.93 -5.58
CA LYS A 531 -46.44 -16.84 -6.73
C LYS A 531 -45.14 -16.74 -7.50
N THR A 532 -44.55 -15.53 -7.54
CA THR A 532 -43.31 -15.26 -8.27
C THR A 532 -42.32 -14.66 -7.33
N LYS A 533 -41.04 -15.02 -7.50
CA LYS A 533 -39.90 -14.52 -6.71
C LYS A 533 -38.86 -13.95 -7.65
N GLU A 534 -38.41 -12.77 -7.34
CA GLU A 534 -37.21 -12.16 -7.93
C GLU A 534 -36.28 -11.67 -6.81
N GLU A 535 -34.98 -11.84 -6.98
CA GLU A 535 -33.97 -11.43 -6.00
C GLU A 535 -32.92 -10.62 -6.69
N TYR A 536 -32.52 -9.48 -6.10
CA TYR A 536 -31.58 -8.54 -6.65
C TYR A 536 -30.50 -8.23 -5.65
N ASP A 537 -29.23 -8.41 -6.06
CA ASP A 537 -28.09 -7.82 -5.38
C ASP A 537 -28.03 -6.33 -5.73
N LEU A 538 -28.05 -5.48 -4.70
CA LEU A 538 -28.07 -4.03 -4.91
C LEU A 538 -26.66 -3.50 -5.20
N PRO A 539 -26.47 -2.58 -6.15
CA PRO A 539 -25.17 -2.03 -6.48
C PRO A 539 -24.43 -1.38 -5.29
N TRP A 540 -25.17 -0.92 -4.29
CA TRP A 540 -24.65 -0.32 -3.06
C TRP A 540 -24.56 -1.28 -1.88
N GLY A 541 -24.68 -2.58 -2.13
CA GLY A 541 -24.65 -3.66 -1.15
C GLY A 541 -26.01 -3.97 -0.54
N GLY A 542 -26.18 -5.22 -0.09
CA GLY A 542 -27.44 -5.75 0.40
C GLY A 542 -28.34 -6.26 -0.71
N LYS A 543 -29.55 -6.69 -0.34
CA LYS A 543 -30.49 -7.36 -1.26
C LYS A 543 -31.89 -6.76 -1.23
N LEU A 544 -32.59 -6.91 -2.35
CA LEU A 544 -34.02 -6.75 -2.48
C LEU A 544 -34.64 -8.09 -2.92
N GLN A 545 -35.57 -8.62 -2.13
CA GLN A 545 -36.45 -9.70 -2.58
C GLN A 545 -37.78 -9.12 -2.96
N PHE A 546 -38.24 -9.44 -4.16
CA PHE A 546 -39.52 -8.99 -4.71
C PHE A 546 -40.45 -10.16 -5.03
N TYR A 547 -41.63 -10.12 -4.47
CA TYR A 547 -42.66 -11.13 -4.67
C TYR A 547 -43.95 -10.52 -5.21
N SER A 548 -44.63 -11.26 -6.09
CA SER A 548 -45.99 -10.95 -6.50
C SER A 548 -46.95 -12.02 -5.96
N ALA A 549 -47.96 -11.59 -5.25
CA ALA A 549 -49.06 -12.40 -4.74
C ALA A 549 -50.42 -12.00 -5.34
N ILE A 550 -50.39 -11.31 -6.47
CA ILE A 550 -51.62 -10.81 -7.15
C ILE A 550 -52.52 -11.98 -7.56
N VAL A 551 -53.79 -11.84 -7.25
CA VAL A 551 -54.86 -12.79 -7.58
C VAL A 551 -55.97 -12.08 -8.36
N GLY A 552 -56.64 -12.80 -9.27
CA GLY A 552 -57.82 -12.28 -9.97
C GLY A 552 -57.59 -11.17 -10.98
N GLY A 553 -56.30 -10.93 -11.36
CA GLY A 553 -55.98 -9.90 -12.37
C GLY A 553 -56.14 -8.47 -11.86
N ALA A 554 -56.04 -8.23 -10.56
CA ALA A 554 -56.09 -6.89 -9.95
C ALA A 554 -55.09 -5.92 -10.54
N ILE A 555 -53.89 -6.43 -10.85
CA ILE A 555 -52.84 -5.73 -11.62
C ILE A 555 -52.39 -6.69 -12.74
N ASP A 556 -52.32 -6.19 -13.97
CA ASP A 556 -51.78 -6.94 -15.10
C ASP A 556 -50.27 -7.18 -14.89
N ALA A 557 -49.80 -8.40 -15.15
CA ALA A 557 -48.41 -8.80 -14.97
C ALA A 557 -47.40 -7.91 -15.73
N ARG A 558 -47.82 -7.31 -16.85
CA ARG A 558 -46.99 -6.38 -17.61
C ARG A 558 -46.54 -5.14 -16.83
N PHE A 559 -47.25 -4.78 -15.74
CA PHE A 559 -46.92 -3.63 -14.90
C PHE A 559 -45.96 -3.96 -13.75
N MET A 560 -45.67 -5.25 -13.49
CA MET A 560 -44.75 -5.66 -12.43
C MET A 560 -43.36 -5.08 -12.59
N PRO A 561 -42.73 -5.03 -13.79
CA PRO A 561 -41.45 -4.36 -13.97
C PRO A 561 -41.46 -2.86 -13.65
N ALA A 562 -42.56 -2.16 -13.94
CA ALA A 562 -42.73 -0.75 -13.60
C ALA A 562 -42.85 -0.52 -12.08
N ILE A 563 -43.57 -1.41 -11.38
CA ILE A 563 -43.70 -1.43 -9.92
C ILE A 563 -42.30 -1.62 -9.29
N LEU A 564 -41.61 -2.66 -9.71
CA LEU A 564 -40.23 -2.94 -9.24
C LEU A 564 -39.29 -1.73 -9.47
N LYS A 565 -39.34 -1.15 -10.65
CA LYS A 565 -38.53 0.04 -10.96
C LYS A 565 -38.86 1.21 -10.02
N GLY A 566 -40.14 1.44 -9.69
CA GLY A 566 -40.53 2.48 -8.74
C GLY A 566 -40.01 2.23 -7.32
N ILE A 567 -39.99 0.99 -6.89
CA ILE A 567 -39.41 0.58 -5.59
C ILE A 567 -37.90 0.80 -5.59
N MET A 568 -37.19 0.33 -6.63
CA MET A 568 -35.74 0.48 -6.71
C MET A 568 -35.30 1.95 -6.81
N GLU A 569 -36.02 2.78 -7.56
CA GLU A 569 -35.76 4.23 -7.60
C GLU A 569 -35.93 4.85 -6.20
N LYS A 570 -36.92 4.41 -5.43
CA LYS A 570 -37.10 4.94 -4.06
C LYS A 570 -36.08 4.41 -3.08
N MET A 571 -35.59 3.19 -3.26
CA MET A 571 -34.47 2.65 -2.48
C MET A 571 -33.15 3.40 -2.79
N ASP A 572 -32.94 3.77 -4.03
CA ASP A 572 -31.78 4.58 -4.48
C ASP A 572 -31.83 6.02 -3.92
N GLU A 573 -33.01 6.61 -3.83
CA GLU A 573 -33.19 7.95 -3.25
C GLU A 573 -33.19 7.96 -1.71
N GLY A 574 -33.40 6.84 -1.05
CA GLY A 574 -33.55 6.71 0.40
C GLY A 574 -34.81 7.34 0.97
N PRO A 575 -35.75 6.54 1.52
CA PRO A 575 -37.02 7.05 2.01
C PRO A 575 -36.96 7.90 3.28
N LEU A 576 -35.86 7.83 4.04
CA LEU A 576 -35.70 8.46 5.37
C LEU A 576 -34.79 9.70 5.32
N THR A 577 -33.58 9.56 4.86
CA THR A 577 -32.53 10.62 4.84
C THR A 577 -31.85 10.79 3.50
N GLY A 578 -32.37 10.16 2.44
CA GLY A 578 -31.72 10.18 1.13
C GLY A 578 -30.56 9.20 0.99
N SER A 579 -30.31 8.35 1.99
CA SER A 579 -29.27 7.32 1.93
C SER A 579 -29.83 6.02 1.33
N TYR A 580 -29.03 5.29 0.56
CA TYR A 580 -29.49 4.06 -0.11
C TYR A 580 -30.12 3.04 0.87
N ALA A 581 -31.33 2.55 0.55
CA ALA A 581 -32.01 1.54 1.34
C ALA A 581 -31.57 0.12 0.93
N ARG A 582 -31.53 -0.81 1.88
CA ARG A 582 -31.06 -2.19 1.64
C ARG A 582 -31.77 -3.21 2.54
N ASP A 583 -31.62 -4.47 2.15
CA ASP A 583 -32.07 -5.64 2.91
C ASP A 583 -33.58 -5.62 3.22
N ILE A 584 -34.34 -5.57 2.15
CA ILE A 584 -35.82 -5.48 2.21
C ILE A 584 -36.45 -6.56 1.35
N ARG A 585 -37.48 -7.20 1.87
CA ARG A 585 -38.43 -8.05 1.13
C ARG A 585 -39.69 -7.25 0.87
N VAL A 586 -40.15 -7.26 -0.37
CA VAL A 586 -41.39 -6.61 -0.79
C VAL A 586 -42.35 -7.65 -1.38
N VAL A 587 -43.58 -7.63 -0.94
CA VAL A 587 -44.67 -8.49 -1.47
C VAL A 587 -45.78 -7.58 -1.99
N ILE A 588 -46.02 -7.60 -3.29
CA ILE A 588 -47.18 -6.93 -3.90
C ILE A 588 -48.35 -7.89 -3.83
N TYR A 589 -49.41 -7.55 -3.08
CA TYR A 589 -50.49 -8.50 -2.81
C TYR A 589 -51.85 -8.10 -3.38
N ASP A 590 -52.07 -6.80 -3.69
CA ASP A 590 -53.31 -6.29 -4.27
C ASP A 590 -53.06 -4.98 -5.01
N GLY A 591 -54.08 -4.48 -5.66
CA GLY A 591 -54.08 -3.19 -6.35
C GLY A 591 -55.30 -2.98 -7.22
N LYS A 592 -55.29 -1.90 -7.99
CA LYS A 592 -56.35 -1.61 -8.98
C LYS A 592 -55.73 -1.01 -10.24
N MET A 593 -56.31 -1.41 -11.37
CA MET A 593 -56.05 -0.82 -12.66
C MET A 593 -57.35 -0.27 -13.29
N HIS A 594 -57.17 0.72 -14.15
CA HIS A 594 -58.26 1.26 -14.96
C HIS A 594 -58.04 0.86 -16.42
N PRO A 595 -59.05 0.37 -17.14
CA PRO A 595 -58.88 -0.15 -18.50
C PRO A 595 -58.23 0.80 -19.52
N VAL A 596 -58.42 2.11 -19.33
CA VAL A 596 -57.93 3.15 -20.26
C VAL A 596 -56.76 3.98 -19.67
N ASP A 597 -56.81 4.31 -18.37
CA ASP A 597 -55.89 5.29 -17.76
C ASP A 597 -54.70 4.63 -17.08
N SER A 598 -54.62 3.29 -17.00
CA SER A 598 -53.49 2.60 -16.42
C SER A 598 -52.33 2.43 -17.38
N ASN A 599 -51.14 2.89 -16.97
CA ASN A 599 -49.91 2.79 -17.71
C ASN A 599 -48.72 2.53 -16.76
N GLU A 600 -47.56 2.24 -17.32
CA GLU A 600 -46.33 1.95 -16.55
C GLU A 600 -45.94 3.08 -15.60
N ILE A 601 -46.05 4.34 -16.03
CA ILE A 601 -45.71 5.51 -15.22
C ILE A 601 -46.59 5.58 -13.98
N SER A 602 -47.92 5.33 -14.15
CA SER A 602 -48.87 5.36 -13.05
C SER A 602 -48.54 4.31 -11.98
N PHE A 603 -48.23 3.07 -12.38
CA PHE A 603 -47.84 2.01 -11.47
C PHE A 603 -46.45 2.22 -10.85
N LYS A 604 -45.53 2.76 -11.59
CA LYS A 604 -44.22 3.16 -11.05
C LYS A 604 -44.37 4.18 -9.92
N LEU A 605 -45.15 5.24 -10.14
CA LEU A 605 -45.40 6.28 -9.13
C LEU A 605 -46.20 5.77 -7.94
N ALA A 606 -47.20 4.92 -8.20
CA ALA A 606 -47.97 4.29 -7.13
C ALA A 606 -47.08 3.43 -6.23
N ALA A 607 -46.28 2.56 -6.82
CA ALA A 607 -45.36 1.69 -6.09
C ALA A 607 -44.28 2.49 -5.30
N ARG A 608 -43.72 3.53 -5.90
CA ARG A 608 -42.76 4.40 -5.24
C ARG A 608 -43.33 5.04 -3.97
N ASN A 609 -44.54 5.58 -4.05
CA ASN A 609 -45.19 6.21 -2.90
C ASN A 609 -45.67 5.21 -1.86
N ALA A 610 -46.22 4.07 -2.27
CA ALA A 610 -46.59 2.99 -1.35
C ALA A 610 -45.36 2.47 -0.57
N PHE A 611 -44.24 2.27 -1.26
CA PHE A 611 -42.97 1.88 -0.62
C PHE A 611 -42.48 2.93 0.38
N LYS A 612 -42.49 4.21 0.01
CA LYS A 612 -42.12 5.31 0.91
C LYS A 612 -42.94 5.32 2.21
N GLU A 613 -44.25 5.12 2.08
CA GLU A 613 -45.19 5.07 3.22
C GLU A 613 -44.95 3.84 4.09
N ALA A 614 -44.88 2.66 3.47
CA ALA A 614 -44.59 1.42 4.16
C ALA A 614 -43.27 1.46 4.91
N PHE A 615 -42.23 2.02 4.28
CA PHE A 615 -40.88 2.18 4.87
C PHE A 615 -40.92 3.01 6.15
N ARG A 616 -41.63 4.14 6.15
CA ARG A 616 -41.80 5.00 7.32
C ARG A 616 -42.48 4.29 8.49
N ASN A 617 -43.38 3.38 8.19
CA ASN A 617 -44.15 2.62 9.19
C ASN A 617 -43.42 1.35 9.66
N ALA A 618 -42.36 0.95 8.97
CA ALA A 618 -41.62 -0.29 9.22
C ALA A 618 -40.48 -0.16 10.26
N GLY A 619 -40.49 0.88 11.07
CA GLY A 619 -39.41 1.12 12.05
C GLY A 619 -38.07 1.35 11.38
N PRO A 620 -37.94 2.40 10.55
CA PRO A 620 -36.72 2.64 9.77
C PRO A 620 -35.51 2.93 10.65
N LYS A 621 -34.35 2.44 10.21
CA LYS A 621 -33.06 2.62 10.87
C LYS A 621 -32.00 3.08 9.88
N ILE A 622 -31.10 3.93 10.36
CA ILE A 622 -29.88 4.30 9.64
C ILE A 622 -28.78 3.32 10.01
N MET A 623 -28.03 2.91 9.00
CA MET A 623 -26.87 2.04 9.16
C MET A 623 -25.60 2.79 8.78
N GLU A 624 -24.53 2.55 9.53
CA GLU A 624 -23.21 3.12 9.29
C GLU A 624 -22.20 2.03 8.88
N PRO A 625 -21.20 2.36 8.05
CA PRO A 625 -20.16 1.41 7.70
C PRO A 625 -19.18 1.23 8.87
N ILE A 626 -18.93 -0.03 9.20
CA ILE A 626 -17.99 -0.47 10.25
C ILE A 626 -16.73 -1.01 9.60
N TYR A 627 -15.59 -0.64 10.15
CA TYR A 627 -14.27 -1.05 9.69
C TYR A 627 -13.54 -1.89 10.73
N ASN A 628 -12.89 -2.96 10.29
CA ASN A 628 -11.89 -3.66 11.07
C ASN A 628 -10.62 -2.82 11.07
N VAL A 629 -10.14 -2.48 12.26
CA VAL A 629 -8.94 -1.68 12.47
C VAL A 629 -7.93 -2.53 13.25
N GLU A 630 -6.73 -2.67 12.72
CA GLU A 630 -5.58 -3.26 13.40
C GLU A 630 -4.59 -2.15 13.73
N VAL A 631 -4.23 -1.98 14.98
CA VAL A 631 -3.23 -1.02 15.43
C VAL A 631 -2.01 -1.77 15.95
N LEU A 632 -0.82 -1.41 15.46
CA LEU A 632 0.46 -1.86 16.00
C LEU A 632 1.09 -0.69 16.74
N VAL A 633 1.35 -0.88 18.03
CA VAL A 633 1.80 0.18 18.93
C VAL A 633 2.82 -0.34 19.93
N PRO A 634 3.87 0.44 20.30
CA PRO A 634 4.72 0.08 21.45
C PRO A 634 3.88 -0.06 22.72
N SER A 635 4.19 -1.07 23.54
CA SER A 635 3.41 -1.43 24.74
C SER A 635 3.20 -0.26 25.70
N ASP A 636 4.15 0.68 25.79
CA ASP A 636 4.07 1.87 26.64
C ASP A 636 2.90 2.82 26.26
N TYR A 637 2.47 2.82 25.01
CA TYR A 637 1.39 3.67 24.52
C TYR A 637 0.03 2.95 24.42
N MET A 638 -0.02 1.64 24.69
CA MET A 638 -1.23 0.83 24.54
C MET A 638 -2.42 1.41 25.32
N GLY A 639 -2.22 1.85 26.55
CA GLY A 639 -3.29 2.44 27.39
C GLY A 639 -3.91 3.70 26.76
N ALA A 640 -3.10 4.58 26.23
CA ALA A 640 -3.56 5.80 25.55
C ALA A 640 -4.34 5.48 24.26
N VAL A 641 -3.86 4.52 23.47
CA VAL A 641 -4.51 4.08 22.22
C VAL A 641 -5.84 3.40 22.51
N MET A 642 -5.90 2.52 23.51
CA MET A 642 -7.18 1.89 23.93
C MET A 642 -8.20 2.91 24.36
N SER A 643 -7.81 3.91 25.17
CA SER A 643 -8.70 4.96 25.63
C SER A 643 -9.24 5.80 24.45
N ASP A 644 -8.39 6.17 23.50
CA ASP A 644 -8.83 6.90 22.30
C ASP A 644 -9.80 6.06 21.44
N LEU A 645 -9.52 4.79 21.21
CA LEU A 645 -10.40 3.89 20.46
C LEU A 645 -11.77 3.73 21.15
N GLN A 646 -11.81 3.59 22.47
CA GLN A 646 -13.06 3.51 23.22
C GLN A 646 -13.90 4.78 23.06
N ASN A 647 -13.26 5.95 23.08
CA ASN A 647 -13.94 7.23 22.80
C ASN A 647 -14.48 7.33 21.37
N ARG A 648 -13.94 6.54 20.43
CA ARG A 648 -14.40 6.42 19.05
C ARG A 648 -15.41 5.31 18.81
N ARG A 649 -16.09 4.88 19.85
CA ARG A 649 -17.09 3.79 19.79
C ARG A 649 -16.50 2.46 19.26
N ALA A 650 -15.20 2.24 19.45
CA ALA A 650 -14.56 1.01 19.04
C ALA A 650 -14.94 -0.16 19.92
N MET A 651 -15.16 -1.32 19.32
CA MET A 651 -15.28 -2.60 20.00
C MET A 651 -13.97 -3.36 19.86
N ILE A 652 -13.27 -3.58 20.96
CA ILE A 652 -12.00 -4.30 20.98
C ILE A 652 -12.28 -5.79 20.79
N ALA A 653 -11.68 -6.39 19.76
CA ALA A 653 -11.84 -7.80 19.41
C ALA A 653 -10.72 -8.69 19.94
N GLY A 654 -9.51 -8.15 20.10
CA GLY A 654 -8.37 -8.90 20.59
C GLY A 654 -7.12 -8.06 20.75
N MET A 655 -6.17 -8.60 21.52
CA MET A 655 -4.86 -7.99 21.73
C MET A 655 -3.79 -9.07 21.77
N GLU A 656 -2.67 -8.83 21.11
CA GLU A 656 -1.49 -9.70 21.08
C GLU A 656 -0.26 -8.87 21.38
N SER A 657 0.65 -9.39 22.22
CA SER A 657 1.92 -8.72 22.55
C SER A 657 3.10 -9.51 22.00
N ASP A 658 4.05 -8.82 21.37
CA ASP A 658 5.25 -9.42 20.83
C ASP A 658 6.43 -8.45 20.84
N LYS A 659 7.49 -8.79 21.59
CA LYS A 659 8.77 -8.05 21.68
C LYS A 659 8.61 -6.54 21.90
N GLY A 660 7.77 -6.15 22.87
CA GLY A 660 7.59 -4.73 23.23
C GLY A 660 6.63 -3.95 22.34
N PHE A 661 5.98 -4.62 21.39
CA PHE A 661 4.89 -4.09 20.59
C PHE A 661 3.61 -4.87 20.84
N ASP A 662 2.51 -4.14 20.84
CA ASP A 662 1.18 -4.72 20.99
C ASP A 662 0.38 -4.52 19.69
N ARG A 663 -0.33 -5.57 19.30
CA ARG A 663 -1.27 -5.56 18.18
C ARG A 663 -2.68 -5.55 18.76
N LEU A 664 -3.43 -4.51 18.44
CA LEU A 664 -4.80 -4.33 18.86
C LEU A 664 -5.75 -4.45 17.66
N ASN A 665 -6.72 -5.35 17.76
CA ASN A 665 -7.78 -5.52 16.77
C ASN A 665 -9.08 -4.95 17.30
N ALA A 666 -9.75 -4.10 16.53
CA ALA A 666 -11.01 -3.47 16.89
C ALA A 666 -11.92 -3.29 15.69
N THR A 667 -13.22 -3.17 15.94
CA THR A 667 -14.19 -2.70 14.94
C THR A 667 -14.59 -1.27 15.28
N VAL A 668 -14.57 -0.37 14.30
CA VAL A 668 -14.78 1.07 14.50
C VAL A 668 -15.67 1.61 13.39
N PRO A 669 -16.67 2.46 13.73
CA PRO A 669 -17.46 3.17 12.72
C PRO A 669 -16.60 4.12 11.88
N LEU A 670 -16.81 4.16 10.56
CA LEU A 670 -16.05 5.04 9.66
C LEU A 670 -16.12 6.51 10.06
N ALA A 671 -17.26 6.95 10.57
CA ALA A 671 -17.45 8.34 11.05
C ALA A 671 -16.45 8.75 12.14
N GLU A 672 -15.96 7.80 12.93
CA GLU A 672 -15.01 8.03 14.03
C GLU A 672 -13.53 7.92 13.59
N LEU A 673 -13.27 7.48 12.35
CA LEU A 673 -11.91 7.27 11.82
C LEU A 673 -11.33 8.48 11.08
N TYR A 674 -12.12 9.55 10.92
CA TYR A 674 -11.58 10.75 10.27
C TYR A 674 -10.40 11.30 11.08
N ARG A 675 -9.25 11.53 10.40
CA ARG A 675 -7.98 11.96 10.99
C ARG A 675 -7.44 11.05 12.12
N TYR A 676 -7.86 9.80 12.18
CA TYR A 676 -7.35 8.87 13.19
C TYR A 676 -5.82 8.67 13.07
N SER A 677 -5.28 8.62 11.85
CA SER A 677 -3.82 8.55 11.62
C SER A 677 -3.07 9.68 12.31
N THR A 678 -3.58 10.90 12.23
CA THR A 678 -2.98 12.09 12.85
C THR A 678 -3.04 12.01 14.38
N THR A 679 -4.19 11.60 14.91
CA THR A 679 -4.38 11.41 16.37
C THR A 679 -3.47 10.31 16.90
N LEU A 680 -3.43 9.16 16.23
CA LEU A 680 -2.59 8.03 16.61
C LEU A 680 -1.10 8.41 16.62
N SER A 681 -0.65 9.10 15.58
CA SER A 681 0.73 9.61 15.49
C SER A 681 1.06 10.58 16.64
N SER A 682 0.13 11.48 16.98
CA SER A 682 0.31 12.41 18.10
C SER A 682 0.38 11.69 19.45
N LEU A 683 -0.49 10.71 19.69
CA LEU A 683 -0.54 9.94 20.94
C LEU A 683 0.72 9.09 21.17
N THR A 684 1.35 8.67 20.09
CA THR A 684 2.44 7.69 20.13
C THR A 684 3.77 8.23 19.62
N SER A 685 3.88 9.56 19.45
CA SER A 685 5.06 10.22 18.86
C SER A 685 5.48 9.61 17.51
N GLY A 686 4.50 9.23 16.68
CA GLY A 686 4.72 8.61 15.38
C GLY A 686 5.12 7.13 15.42
N SER A 687 5.04 6.49 16.59
CA SER A 687 5.53 5.13 16.79
C SER A 687 4.51 4.02 16.52
N ALA A 688 3.25 4.36 16.33
CA ALA A 688 2.22 3.39 15.97
C ALA A 688 1.85 3.47 14.49
N THR A 689 1.44 2.34 13.97
CA THR A 689 0.80 2.24 12.65
C THR A 689 -0.56 1.58 12.78
N TYR A 690 -1.43 1.79 11.81
CA TYR A 690 -2.68 1.07 11.74
C TYR A 690 -3.05 0.72 10.30
N SER A 691 -3.90 -0.27 10.16
CA SER A 691 -4.60 -0.60 8.93
C SER A 691 -6.09 -0.63 9.18
N MET A 692 -6.89 -0.37 8.14
CA MET A 692 -8.34 -0.46 8.23
C MET A 692 -8.91 -1.13 6.98
N LYS A 693 -9.96 -1.93 7.18
CA LYS A 693 -10.66 -2.62 6.11
C LYS A 693 -12.15 -2.61 6.38
N PHE A 694 -12.95 -2.32 5.36
CA PHE A 694 -14.41 -2.41 5.48
C PHE A 694 -14.85 -3.79 5.98
N SER A 695 -15.75 -3.82 6.95
CA SER A 695 -16.30 -5.04 7.54
C SER A 695 -17.77 -5.23 7.16
N SER A 696 -18.64 -4.36 7.63
CA SER A 696 -20.08 -4.51 7.50
C SER A 696 -20.79 -3.16 7.66
N TYR A 697 -22.12 -3.19 7.46
CA TYR A 697 -22.99 -2.09 7.88
C TYR A 697 -23.75 -2.51 9.15
N GLU A 698 -23.77 -1.64 10.14
CA GLU A 698 -24.50 -1.84 11.40
C GLU A 698 -25.41 -0.65 11.72
N GLN A 699 -26.48 -0.90 12.47
CA GLN A 699 -27.40 0.17 12.87
C GLN A 699 -26.69 1.17 13.78
N VAL A 700 -26.90 2.45 13.51
CA VAL A 700 -26.37 3.51 14.38
C VAL A 700 -27.09 3.54 15.74
N PRO A 701 -26.44 3.98 16.83
CA PRO A 701 -27.10 4.26 18.10
C PRO A 701 -28.25 5.28 17.95
N ALA A 702 -29.24 5.22 18.83
CA ALA A 702 -30.43 6.06 18.74
C ALA A 702 -30.12 7.58 18.76
N ASP A 703 -29.17 8.01 19.59
CA ASP A 703 -28.73 9.41 19.67
C ASP A 703 -28.04 9.90 18.39
N VAL A 704 -27.30 9.00 17.70
CA VAL A 704 -26.69 9.28 16.41
C VAL A 704 -27.76 9.39 15.32
N GLN A 705 -28.74 8.47 15.32
CA GLN A 705 -29.85 8.52 14.38
C GLN A 705 -30.64 9.84 14.50
N ASP A 706 -30.94 10.27 15.72
CA ASP A 706 -31.67 11.51 15.97
C ASP A 706 -30.93 12.75 15.47
N LYS A 707 -29.58 12.76 15.63
CA LYS A 707 -28.72 13.84 15.08
C LYS A 707 -28.74 13.87 13.56
N LEU A 708 -28.66 12.70 12.92
CA LEU A 708 -28.67 12.57 11.46
C LEU A 708 -30.03 12.99 10.87
N LEU A 709 -31.12 12.62 11.51
CA LEU A 709 -32.48 13.01 11.09
C LEU A 709 -32.69 14.54 11.20
N LYS A 710 -32.23 15.16 12.28
CA LYS A 710 -32.29 16.63 12.42
C LYS A 710 -31.48 17.34 11.35
N ALA A 711 -30.22 16.91 11.13
CA ALA A 711 -29.36 17.50 10.11
C ALA A 711 -29.95 17.39 8.70
N TYR A 712 -30.67 16.30 8.40
CA TYR A 712 -31.36 16.14 7.12
C TYR A 712 -32.55 17.10 6.98
N THR A 713 -33.34 17.27 8.02
CA THR A 713 -34.50 18.19 8.01
C THR A 713 -34.08 19.65 7.81
N ASP A 714 -32.99 20.05 8.46
CA ASP A 714 -32.45 21.43 8.33
C ASP A 714 -31.93 21.72 6.90
N THR A 715 -31.44 20.70 6.17
CA THR A 715 -30.99 20.84 4.78
C THR A 715 -32.12 20.83 3.75
N ASP A 716 -33.27 20.25 4.07
CA ASP A 716 -34.45 20.27 3.18
C ASP A 716 -35.26 21.56 3.30
N GLU A 717 -35.00 22.40 4.34
CA GLU A 717 -35.65 23.71 4.53
C GLU A 717 -34.85 24.88 3.92
N GLU A 718 -33.57 24.66 3.53
CA GLU A 718 -32.75 25.62 2.75
C GLU A 718 -32.84 25.35 1.22
#